data_6cf7add959d0558f72bbe7a648692470
#
_entry.id   6cf7add959d0558f72bbe7a648692470
#
_cell.length_a   1.000
_cell.length_b   1.000
_cell.length_c   1.000
_cell.angle_alpha   90.00
_cell.angle_beta   90.00
_cell.angle_gamma   90.00
#
_symmetry.space_group_name_H-M   'P 1'
#
loop_
_entity.id
_entity.type
_entity.pdbx_description
1 polymer ?
#
loop_
_entity_poly.entity_id
_entity_poly.type
_entity_poly.pdbx_seq_one_letter_code
_entity_poly.pdbx_strand_id
1 'polypeptide(L)'
;MDSFNPTTKTQAALTAALQAASTAGNPEIRPAHLLMALLTQNDGIAAPLLEAVGVEPATVRAETQRLLDRLPQATGASTQPQLSRESLAAITTAQQLATELDDEYVSTEHVMVGLATGDSDVAKLLTGHGASPQALREAFVKVRGSARVTSPEPEATYQALQKYSTDLTARAREGKLDPVIGRDNEIRRVVQVLSRRTKNNPVLIGEPGVGKTAIVEGLAQRIVAGDVPESLRDKTIVALDLGSMVAGSKYRGEFEERLKAVLDDIKNSAGQIITFIDELHTIVGAGATGEGAMDAGNMIKPMLARGELRLVGATTLDEYRKHIEKDAALERRFQQVYVGEPSVEDTIGILRGLKDRYEVHHGVRITDSALVAAATLSDRYITARFLPDKAIDLVDEAASRLRMEIDSRPVEIDEVERLVRRLEIEEMALSKEEDEASAERLAKLRSELADQKEKLAELTTRWQNEKNAIEIVRDLKEQLEALRGESERAERDGDLAKAAELRYGRIPEVEKKLDAALPQAQAREQVMLKEEVGPDDIADVVSAWTGIPAGRLLEGETAKLLRMEDELGKRVIGQKAAVTAVSDAVRRSRAGVSDPNRPTGAFMFLGPTGVGKTELAKALADFLFDDERAMVRIDMSEYGEKHTVARLIGAPPGYVGYEAGGQLTEAVRRRPYTVVLFDEIEKAHPDVFDVLLQVLDEGRLTDGHGRTVDFRNTILILTSNLGSGGSAEQVLAAVRATFKPEFINRLDDVLIFEGLNPEELVRIVDIQLAQLGKRLAQRRLQLQVSLPAKRSLAQRGLDPVYGARPLRRLVQQAIGDQLAKMLLAGQVHDGDTVPVNVSPDADSLILG
;
A
#
# COMPACT_ATOMS: atom_id res chain seq x y z
N MET A 1 36.17 48.84 6.85
CA MET A 1 35.45 47.55 6.87
C MET A 1 34.05 47.66 6.28
N ASP A 2 33.79 48.69 5.50
CA ASP A 2 32.43 49.01 5.00
C ASP A 2 32.04 48.29 3.69
N SER A 3 32.73 47.19 3.29
CA SER A 3 32.37 46.47 2.06
C SER A 3 32.48 44.94 2.16
N PHE A 4 32.63 44.35 3.34
CA PHE A 4 32.63 42.89 3.49
C PHE A 4 31.19 42.40 3.63
N ASN A 5 30.72 41.76 2.54
CA ASN A 5 29.37 41.25 2.45
C ASN A 5 29.42 39.70 2.33
N PRO A 6 29.45 38.96 3.45
CA PRO A 6 29.59 37.52 3.44
C PRO A 6 28.24 36.83 3.12
N THR A 7 28.30 35.68 2.46
CA THR A 7 27.16 34.76 2.35
C THR A 7 26.76 34.21 3.74
N THR A 8 25.55 33.70 3.89
CA THR A 8 25.06 33.11 5.14
C THR A 8 26.00 32.00 5.65
N LYS A 9 26.52 31.16 4.75
CA LYS A 9 27.45 30.07 5.10
C LYS A 9 28.84 30.62 5.48
N THR A 10 29.31 31.63 4.79
CA THR A 10 30.59 32.30 5.17
C THR A 10 30.45 32.93 6.55
N GLN A 11 29.35 33.58 6.84
CA GLN A 11 29.09 34.16 8.16
C GLN A 11 28.99 33.08 9.24
N ALA A 12 28.32 31.96 8.96
CA ALA A 12 28.22 30.80 9.85
C ALA A 12 29.62 30.19 10.13
N ALA A 13 30.46 30.06 9.10
CA ALA A 13 31.86 29.59 9.25
C ALA A 13 32.70 30.50 10.13
N LEU A 14 32.58 31.83 9.95
CA LEU A 14 33.25 32.81 10.80
C LEU A 14 32.81 32.74 12.27
N THR A 15 31.52 32.56 12.47
CA THR A 15 30.91 32.41 13.81
C THR A 15 31.38 31.10 14.47
N ALA A 16 31.38 30.00 13.73
CA ALA A 16 31.88 28.70 14.21
C ALA A 16 33.39 28.74 14.55
N ALA A 17 34.20 29.43 13.74
CA ALA A 17 35.63 29.62 14.00
C ALA A 17 35.86 30.44 15.26
N LEU A 18 35.07 31.50 15.50
CA LEU A 18 35.10 32.29 16.71
C LEU A 18 34.73 31.47 17.95
N GLN A 19 33.70 30.66 17.85
CA GLN A 19 33.21 29.79 18.93
C GLN A 19 34.23 28.70 19.24
N ALA A 20 34.84 28.09 18.22
CA ALA A 20 35.90 27.10 18.39
C ALA A 20 37.11 27.69 19.08
N ALA A 21 37.59 28.86 18.64
CA ALA A 21 38.72 29.56 19.27
C ALA A 21 38.42 29.95 20.73
N SER A 22 37.22 30.43 21.01
CA SER A 22 36.77 30.77 22.38
C SER A 22 36.73 29.53 23.28
N THR A 23 36.18 28.43 22.81
CA THR A 23 36.05 27.17 23.57
C THR A 23 37.42 26.56 23.86
N ALA A 24 38.34 26.65 22.90
CA ALA A 24 39.71 26.15 23.04
C ALA A 24 40.62 27.11 23.86
N GLY A 25 40.15 28.28 24.26
CA GLY A 25 40.94 29.26 24.98
C GLY A 25 42.03 29.94 24.14
N ASN A 26 41.87 29.95 22.81
CA ASN A 26 42.85 30.58 21.93
C ASN A 26 42.61 32.11 21.87
N PRO A 27 43.67 32.95 21.99
CA PRO A 27 43.50 34.41 21.98
C PRO A 27 43.21 34.97 20.58
N GLU A 28 43.49 34.21 19.54
CA GLU A 28 43.33 34.61 18.15
C GLU A 28 42.60 33.55 17.33
N ILE A 29 41.77 34.00 16.40
CA ILE A 29 41.15 33.16 15.34
C ILE A 29 42.20 33.04 14.24
N ARG A 30 42.84 31.86 14.17
CA ARG A 30 43.84 31.54 13.18
C ARG A 30 43.22 30.93 11.92
N PRO A 31 43.91 30.89 10.74
CA PRO A 31 43.42 30.25 9.51
C PRO A 31 42.96 28.81 9.70
N ALA A 32 43.56 28.05 10.64
CA ALA A 32 43.16 26.69 10.97
C ALA A 32 41.75 26.60 11.55
N HIS A 33 41.28 27.58 12.32
CA HIS A 33 39.90 27.63 12.81
C HIS A 33 38.90 27.85 11.67
N LEU A 34 39.24 28.73 10.71
CA LEU A 34 38.42 29.00 9.53
C LEU A 34 38.33 27.76 8.64
N LEU A 35 39.46 27.13 8.34
CA LEU A 35 39.49 25.91 7.52
C LEU A 35 38.69 24.78 8.19
N MET A 36 38.86 24.54 9.47
CA MET A 36 38.09 23.54 10.21
C MET A 36 36.61 23.85 10.16
N ALA A 37 36.22 25.09 10.38
CA ALA A 37 34.82 25.51 10.31
C ALA A 37 34.19 25.24 8.91
N LEU A 38 34.93 25.55 7.84
CA LEU A 38 34.50 25.28 6.46
C LEU A 38 34.37 23.78 6.15
N LEU A 39 35.34 22.96 6.64
CA LEU A 39 35.32 21.49 6.43
C LEU A 39 34.27 20.74 7.27
N THR A 40 33.73 21.38 8.31
CA THR A 40 32.71 20.79 9.18
C THR A 40 31.27 21.25 8.86
N GLN A 41 31.13 22.16 7.93
CA GLN A 41 29.77 22.58 7.48
C GLN A 41 29.04 21.44 6.76
N ASN A 42 27.85 21.14 7.22
CA ASN A 42 26.90 20.30 6.48
C ASN A 42 26.53 21.03 5.18
N ASP A 43 26.58 20.36 4.05
CA ASP A 43 26.34 20.94 2.71
C ASP A 43 27.30 22.11 2.34
N GLY A 44 28.53 22.13 2.88
CA GLY A 44 29.56 23.09 2.53
C GLY A 44 30.29 22.71 1.25
N ILE A 45 30.75 23.70 0.47
CA ILE A 45 31.48 23.47 -0.79
C ILE A 45 32.95 23.14 -0.59
N ALA A 46 33.49 23.31 0.59
CA ALA A 46 34.91 23.13 0.88
C ALA A 46 35.40 21.69 0.65
N ALA A 47 34.62 20.69 1.05
CA ALA A 47 34.95 19.27 0.82
C ALA A 47 34.87 18.91 -0.68
N PRO A 48 33.75 19.17 -1.42
CA PRO A 48 33.66 18.97 -2.86
C PRO A 48 34.77 19.69 -3.65
N LEU A 49 35.19 20.88 -3.20
CA LEU A 49 36.25 21.63 -3.87
C LEU A 49 37.61 20.95 -3.70
N LEU A 50 37.92 20.37 -2.54
CA LEU A 50 39.12 19.58 -2.31
C LEU A 50 39.09 18.29 -3.13
N GLU A 51 37.96 17.59 -3.19
CA GLU A 51 37.83 16.39 -4.00
C GLU A 51 38.03 16.68 -5.51
N ALA A 52 37.49 17.81 -5.98
CA ALA A 52 37.68 18.24 -7.38
C ALA A 52 39.13 18.50 -7.76
N VAL A 53 40.03 18.82 -6.81
CA VAL A 53 41.49 18.92 -7.02
C VAL A 53 42.22 17.63 -6.66
N GLY A 54 41.53 16.53 -6.36
CA GLY A 54 42.11 15.23 -6.05
C GLY A 54 42.66 15.11 -4.62
N VAL A 55 42.21 15.95 -3.69
CA VAL A 55 42.65 15.96 -2.29
C VAL A 55 41.53 15.38 -1.41
N GLU A 56 41.88 14.44 -0.56
CA GLU A 56 40.97 13.79 0.36
C GLU A 56 40.61 14.73 1.54
N PRO A 57 39.33 15.16 1.72
CA PRO A 57 38.94 16.11 2.76
C PRO A 57 39.23 15.61 4.19
N ALA A 58 39.10 14.28 4.41
CA ALA A 58 39.36 13.67 5.72
C ALA A 58 40.83 13.86 6.17
N THR A 59 41.78 13.73 5.26
CA THR A 59 43.21 13.94 5.50
C THR A 59 43.50 15.40 5.89
N VAL A 60 42.97 16.36 5.10
CA VAL A 60 43.11 17.80 5.40
C VAL A 60 42.48 18.15 6.74
N ARG A 61 41.31 17.60 7.06
CA ARG A 61 40.61 17.78 8.35
C ARG A 61 41.49 17.29 9.52
N ALA A 62 42.05 16.07 9.41
CA ALA A 62 42.90 15.50 10.47
C ALA A 62 44.16 16.34 10.70
N GLU A 63 44.81 16.84 9.65
CA GLU A 63 45.99 17.68 9.77
C GLU A 63 45.69 19.10 10.30
N THR A 64 44.54 19.66 9.88
CA THR A 64 44.06 20.93 10.43
C THR A 64 43.80 20.82 11.93
N GLN A 65 43.25 19.68 12.39
CA GLN A 65 43.05 19.42 13.83
C GLN A 65 44.39 19.40 14.58
N ARG A 66 45.41 18.79 13.99
CA ARG A 66 46.76 18.78 14.59
C ARG A 66 47.38 20.20 14.67
N LEU A 67 47.09 21.09 13.71
CA LEU A 67 47.48 22.47 13.78
C LEU A 67 46.75 23.22 14.91
N LEU A 68 45.45 22.97 15.10
CA LEU A 68 44.64 23.53 16.17
C LEU A 68 45.15 23.09 17.56
N ASP A 69 45.50 21.81 17.73
CA ASP A 69 45.96 21.23 18.99
C ASP A 69 47.30 21.83 19.45
N ARG A 70 48.09 22.44 18.54
CA ARG A 70 49.39 23.09 18.82
C ARG A 70 49.28 24.58 19.17
N LEU A 71 48.05 25.16 19.05
CA LEU A 71 47.88 26.57 19.31
C LEU A 71 48.00 26.91 20.82
N PRO A 72 48.58 28.07 21.17
CA PRO A 72 48.71 28.48 22.55
C PRO A 72 47.33 28.75 23.17
N GLN A 73 47.11 28.23 24.37
CA GLN A 73 45.90 28.46 25.18
C GLN A 73 46.19 29.52 26.25
N ALA A 74 45.36 30.54 26.38
CA ALA A 74 45.43 31.53 27.40
C ALA A 74 44.69 31.08 28.66
N THR A 75 45.37 30.85 29.76
CA THR A 75 44.78 30.57 31.06
C THR A 75 44.47 31.87 31.81
N GLY A 76 43.19 32.23 31.91
CA GLY A 76 42.70 33.26 32.79
C GLY A 76 42.47 34.65 32.16
N ALA A 77 41.25 34.90 31.85
CA ALA A 77 40.46 36.07 31.55
C ALA A 77 39.67 35.94 30.26
N SER A 78 38.40 36.31 30.25
CA SER A 78 37.45 36.26 29.10
C SER A 78 37.84 37.31 28.04
N THR A 79 38.91 37.07 27.31
CA THR A 79 39.25 37.82 26.11
C THR A 79 38.50 37.21 24.92
N GLN A 80 37.62 38.00 24.28
CA GLN A 80 37.04 37.58 23.01
C GLN A 80 38.18 37.39 21.99
N PRO A 81 38.27 36.20 21.34
CA PRO A 81 39.28 35.97 20.33
C PRO A 81 39.18 36.98 19.18
N GLN A 82 40.31 37.54 18.74
CA GLN A 82 40.36 38.44 17.59
C GLN A 82 40.93 37.72 16.37
N LEU A 83 40.55 38.17 15.16
CA LEU A 83 41.13 37.64 13.92
C LEU A 83 42.66 37.88 13.91
N SER A 84 43.41 36.82 13.69
CA SER A 84 44.86 36.95 13.48
C SER A 84 45.13 37.73 12.21
N ARG A 85 46.34 38.27 12.08
CA ARG A 85 46.81 38.98 10.89
C ARG A 85 46.72 38.09 9.63
N GLU A 86 47.01 36.80 9.76
CA GLU A 86 46.91 35.81 8.68
C GLU A 86 45.48 35.52 8.28
N SER A 87 44.53 35.40 9.23
CA SER A 87 43.11 35.21 8.94
C SER A 87 42.51 36.46 8.28
N LEU A 88 42.89 37.64 8.73
CA LEU A 88 42.45 38.90 8.10
C LEU A 88 42.96 39.01 6.66
N ALA A 89 44.22 38.61 6.40
CA ALA A 89 44.79 38.58 5.07
C ALA A 89 44.06 37.60 4.14
N ALA A 90 43.71 36.39 4.64
CA ALA A 90 42.92 35.42 3.88
C ALA A 90 41.54 35.94 3.51
N ILE A 91 40.82 36.60 4.46
CA ILE A 91 39.51 37.21 4.22
C ILE A 91 39.62 38.37 3.21
N THR A 92 40.69 39.18 3.32
CA THR A 92 40.93 40.28 2.37
C THR A 92 41.18 39.75 0.95
N THR A 93 41.96 38.68 0.82
CA THR A 93 42.18 38.01 -0.48
C THR A 93 40.89 37.41 -1.02
N ALA A 94 40.04 36.80 -0.17
CA ALA A 94 38.70 36.32 -0.55
C ALA A 94 37.82 37.46 -1.08
N GLN A 95 37.86 38.63 -0.48
CA GLN A 95 37.09 39.80 -0.89
C GLN A 95 37.60 40.36 -2.22
N GLN A 96 38.94 40.37 -2.43
CA GLN A 96 39.50 40.77 -3.72
C GLN A 96 39.11 39.84 -4.84
N LEU A 97 39.10 38.51 -4.56
CA LEU A 97 38.70 37.53 -5.53
C LEU A 97 37.20 37.64 -5.89
N ALA A 98 36.31 37.90 -4.93
CA ALA A 98 34.90 38.14 -5.17
C ALA A 98 34.72 39.39 -6.08
N THR A 99 35.48 40.45 -5.86
CA THR A 99 35.43 41.66 -6.72
C THR A 99 35.97 41.37 -8.12
N GLU A 100 37.05 40.57 -8.25
CA GLU A 100 37.59 40.17 -9.57
C GLU A 100 36.59 39.36 -10.38
N LEU A 101 35.72 38.56 -9.70
CA LEU A 101 34.71 37.71 -10.34
C LEU A 101 33.35 38.41 -10.52
N ASP A 102 33.25 39.69 -10.22
CA ASP A 102 32.01 40.45 -10.24
C ASP A 102 30.92 39.87 -9.32
N ASP A 103 31.29 39.31 -8.20
CA ASP A 103 30.39 38.72 -7.19
C ASP A 103 30.00 39.78 -6.14
N GLU A 104 28.72 39.83 -5.76
CA GLU A 104 28.20 40.78 -4.76
C GLU A 104 28.49 40.35 -3.34
N TYR A 105 28.70 39.04 -3.11
CA TYR A 105 28.93 38.43 -1.81
C TYR A 105 30.22 37.64 -1.79
N VAL A 106 30.86 37.59 -0.62
CA VAL A 106 32.02 36.71 -0.38
C VAL A 106 31.50 35.36 0.13
N SER A 107 31.66 34.35 -0.70
CA SER A 107 31.20 32.99 -0.41
C SER A 107 32.31 32.10 0.18
N THR A 108 32.01 30.92 0.61
CA THR A 108 32.93 29.97 1.28
C THR A 108 34.09 29.54 0.37
N GLU A 109 33.87 29.43 -0.92
CA GLU A 109 34.93 29.13 -1.89
C GLU A 109 35.97 30.26 -2.02
N HIS A 110 35.54 31.52 -1.97
CA HIS A 110 36.46 32.66 -1.95
C HIS A 110 37.36 32.58 -0.73
N VAL A 111 36.80 32.22 0.44
CA VAL A 111 37.56 32.03 1.66
C VAL A 111 38.53 30.86 1.56
N MET A 112 38.13 29.74 0.91
CA MET A 112 39.03 28.60 0.68
C MET A 112 40.26 28.99 -0.16
N VAL A 113 40.04 29.73 -1.27
CA VAL A 113 41.17 30.24 -2.08
C VAL A 113 42.01 31.22 -1.28
N GLY A 114 41.40 32.10 -0.49
CA GLY A 114 42.12 33.04 0.39
C GLY A 114 42.97 32.34 1.44
N LEU A 115 42.47 31.22 2.02
CA LEU A 115 43.23 30.41 2.99
C LEU A 115 44.44 29.67 2.38
N ALA A 116 44.32 29.28 1.10
CA ALA A 116 45.40 28.65 0.36
C ALA A 116 46.45 29.66 -0.12
N THR A 117 46.16 30.98 -0.04
CA THR A 117 47.04 32.06 -0.49
C THR A 117 47.87 32.57 0.68
N GLY A 118 49.17 32.80 0.47
CA GLY A 118 50.13 33.34 1.46
C GLY A 118 51.01 32.28 2.12
N ASP A 119 51.59 32.64 3.27
CA ASP A 119 52.62 31.83 3.95
C ASP A 119 52.09 31.16 5.25
N SER A 120 50.81 31.17 5.50
CA SER A 120 50.23 30.56 6.70
C SER A 120 50.44 29.04 6.73
N ASP A 121 50.40 28.43 7.94
CA ASP A 121 50.53 26.97 8.07
C ASP A 121 49.42 26.23 7.30
N VAL A 122 48.24 26.83 7.21
CA VAL A 122 47.09 26.34 6.41
C VAL A 122 47.38 26.42 4.91
N ALA A 123 47.97 27.53 4.45
CA ALA A 123 48.35 27.67 3.03
C ALA A 123 49.40 26.62 2.63
N LYS A 124 50.38 26.38 3.49
CA LYS A 124 51.41 25.31 3.29
C LYS A 124 50.77 23.92 3.33
N LEU A 125 49.83 23.68 4.21
CA LEU A 125 49.09 22.42 4.29
C LEU A 125 48.29 22.17 3.00
N LEU A 126 47.46 23.10 2.57
CA LEU A 126 46.66 22.98 1.36
C LEU A 126 47.51 22.81 0.10
N THR A 127 48.55 23.64 -0.07
CA THR A 127 49.43 23.56 -1.23
C THR A 127 50.28 22.29 -1.21
N GLY A 128 50.71 21.80 -0.02
CA GLY A 128 51.43 20.55 0.13
C GLY A 128 50.64 19.32 -0.32
N HIS A 129 49.35 19.34 -0.21
CA HIS A 129 48.43 18.31 -0.72
C HIS A 129 47.96 18.53 -2.16
N GLY A 130 48.40 19.59 -2.84
CA GLY A 130 48.04 19.88 -4.23
C GLY A 130 46.90 20.88 -4.38
N ALA A 131 46.25 21.32 -3.28
CA ALA A 131 45.23 22.35 -3.30
C ALA A 131 45.83 23.76 -3.36
N SER A 132 46.54 24.06 -4.45
CA SER A 132 47.13 25.37 -4.68
C SER A 132 46.01 26.43 -4.95
N PRO A 133 46.27 27.73 -4.72
CA PRO A 133 45.27 28.78 -5.01
C PRO A 133 44.75 28.73 -6.45
N GLN A 134 45.61 28.39 -7.41
CA GLN A 134 45.26 28.29 -8.82
C GLN A 134 44.38 27.03 -9.10
N ALA A 135 44.78 25.88 -8.55
CA ALA A 135 44.01 24.64 -8.68
C ALA A 135 42.63 24.77 -8.07
N LEU A 136 42.51 25.37 -6.86
CA LEU A 136 41.23 25.66 -6.22
C LEU A 136 40.38 26.64 -7.05
N ARG A 137 40.97 27.65 -7.66
CA ARG A 137 40.26 28.60 -8.53
C ARG A 137 39.73 27.92 -9.79
N GLU A 138 40.50 27.04 -10.42
CA GLU A 138 40.06 26.27 -11.59
C GLU A 138 38.97 25.26 -11.24
N ALA A 139 39.10 24.57 -10.11
CA ALA A 139 38.09 23.66 -9.58
C ALA A 139 36.81 24.39 -9.21
N PHE A 140 36.94 25.56 -8.58
CA PHE A 140 35.82 26.42 -8.23
C PHE A 140 34.97 26.80 -9.46
N VAL A 141 35.64 27.22 -10.59
CA VAL A 141 34.93 27.52 -11.82
C VAL A 141 34.19 26.29 -12.37
N LYS A 142 34.76 25.09 -12.25
CA LYS A 142 34.09 23.83 -12.66
C LYS A 142 32.91 23.47 -11.77
N VAL A 143 33.01 23.66 -10.47
CA VAL A 143 31.96 23.33 -9.48
C VAL A 143 30.81 24.35 -9.52
N ARG A 144 31.13 25.63 -9.70
CA ARG A 144 30.19 26.73 -9.74
C ARG A 144 29.50 26.90 -11.12
N GLY A 145 30.17 26.50 -12.20
CA GLY A 145 29.76 26.85 -13.55
C GLY A 145 29.87 28.36 -13.83
N SER A 146 28.96 28.91 -14.63
CA SER A 146 28.91 30.33 -14.99
C SER A 146 28.05 31.21 -14.06
N ALA A 147 27.58 30.65 -12.92
CA ALA A 147 26.73 31.38 -11.99
C ALA A 147 27.52 32.43 -11.19
N ARG A 148 26.93 33.62 -10.95
CA ARG A 148 27.50 34.68 -10.09
C ARG A 148 26.89 34.62 -8.69
N VAL A 149 27.65 35.03 -7.69
CA VAL A 149 27.18 35.13 -6.30
C VAL A 149 26.43 36.44 -6.13
N THR A 150 25.14 36.44 -6.46
CA THR A 150 24.25 37.61 -6.38
C THR A 150 23.26 37.53 -5.24
N SER A 151 23.22 36.40 -4.48
CA SER A 151 22.34 36.19 -3.33
C SER A 151 23.11 35.84 -2.06
N PRO A 152 22.52 36.00 -0.87
CA PRO A 152 23.16 35.61 0.41
C PRO A 152 23.34 34.07 0.57
N GLU A 153 22.66 33.25 -0.24
CA GLU A 153 22.68 31.78 -0.15
C GLU A 153 22.99 31.12 -1.51
N PRO A 154 24.11 31.46 -2.20
CA PRO A 154 24.43 30.94 -3.52
C PRO A 154 24.82 29.46 -3.49
N GLU A 155 25.36 28.97 -2.36
CA GLU A 155 25.79 27.59 -2.20
C GLU A 155 24.62 26.59 -2.24
N ALA A 156 23.39 27.04 -2.03
CA ALA A 156 22.18 26.21 -2.21
C ALA A 156 21.90 25.87 -3.67
N THR A 157 22.45 26.64 -4.61
CA THR A 157 22.25 26.47 -6.06
C THR A 157 23.40 25.73 -6.76
N TYR A 158 24.55 25.52 -6.07
CA TYR A 158 25.68 24.80 -6.64
C TYR A 158 25.39 23.31 -6.73
N GLN A 159 25.73 22.70 -7.89
CA GLN A 159 25.40 21.30 -8.18
C GLN A 159 23.90 20.98 -8.02
N ALA A 160 23.04 21.95 -8.31
CA ALA A 160 21.61 21.82 -8.12
C ALA A 160 21.03 20.56 -8.79
N LEU A 161 21.53 20.22 -9.98
CA LEU A 161 21.09 19.02 -10.68
C LEU A 161 21.42 17.74 -9.90
N GLN A 162 22.61 17.60 -9.36
CA GLN A 162 22.99 16.40 -8.57
C GLN A 162 22.22 16.33 -7.26
N LYS A 163 21.92 17.47 -6.64
CA LYS A 163 21.25 17.55 -5.35
C LYS A 163 19.74 17.25 -5.44
N TYR A 164 19.08 17.71 -6.51
CA TYR A 164 17.63 17.65 -6.69
C TYR A 164 17.20 16.70 -7.78
N SER A 165 18.06 15.78 -8.18
CA SER A 165 17.69 14.78 -9.19
C SER A 165 18.39 13.44 -8.95
N THR A 166 17.80 12.40 -9.56
CA THR A 166 18.38 11.05 -9.56
C THR A 166 18.76 10.70 -11.00
N ASP A 167 20.02 10.34 -11.24
CA ASP A 167 20.49 9.84 -12.53
C ASP A 167 20.07 8.37 -12.70
N LEU A 168 19.01 8.15 -13.49
CA LEU A 168 18.50 6.81 -13.81
C LEU A 168 19.48 6.01 -14.67
N THR A 169 20.24 6.68 -15.54
CA THR A 169 21.23 6.02 -16.38
C THR A 169 22.41 5.48 -15.56
N ALA A 170 22.86 6.26 -14.56
CA ALA A 170 23.87 5.79 -13.62
C ALA A 170 23.37 4.60 -12.80
N ARG A 171 22.12 4.67 -12.27
CA ARG A 171 21.49 3.56 -11.55
C ARG A 171 21.33 2.32 -12.42
N ALA A 172 21.03 2.50 -13.72
CA ALA A 172 20.98 1.39 -14.68
C ALA A 172 22.36 0.74 -14.87
N ARG A 173 23.44 1.54 -14.95
CA ARG A 173 24.81 1.02 -15.02
C ARG A 173 25.20 0.24 -13.76
N GLU A 174 24.75 0.69 -12.61
CA GLU A 174 24.98 0.02 -11.32
C GLU A 174 24.12 -1.23 -11.12
N GLY A 175 23.16 -1.52 -12.02
CA GLY A 175 22.24 -2.65 -11.87
C GLY A 175 21.17 -2.46 -10.78
N LYS A 176 20.95 -1.23 -10.34
CA LYS A 176 20.02 -0.89 -9.24
C LYS A 176 18.56 -0.66 -9.70
N LEU A 177 18.29 -0.72 -11.00
CA LEU A 177 16.94 -0.61 -11.54
C LEU A 177 16.30 -1.99 -11.71
N ASP A 178 15.01 -2.07 -11.48
CA ASP A 178 14.24 -3.29 -11.69
C ASP A 178 14.13 -3.63 -13.18
N PRO A 179 14.08 -4.92 -13.54
CA PRO A 179 13.89 -5.33 -14.93
C PRO A 179 12.51 -4.89 -15.40
N VAL A 180 12.44 -4.24 -16.56
CA VAL A 180 11.18 -3.77 -17.15
C VAL A 180 10.67 -4.79 -18.17
N ILE A 181 9.50 -5.36 -17.91
CA ILE A 181 8.90 -6.43 -18.69
C ILE A 181 7.55 -5.97 -19.25
N GLY A 182 7.23 -6.34 -20.48
CA GLY A 182 5.91 -6.11 -21.09
C GLY A 182 5.63 -4.67 -21.52
N ARG A 183 6.63 -3.77 -21.53
CA ARG A 183 6.49 -2.36 -21.91
C ARG A 183 7.27 -1.95 -23.17
N ASP A 184 7.61 -2.91 -24.01
CA ASP A 184 8.42 -2.68 -25.22
C ASP A 184 7.79 -1.69 -26.20
N ASN A 185 6.48 -1.76 -26.37
CA ASN A 185 5.75 -0.89 -27.31
C ASN A 185 5.75 0.56 -26.85
N GLU A 186 5.50 0.78 -25.55
CA GLU A 186 5.49 2.11 -24.94
C GLU A 186 6.90 2.72 -24.96
N ILE A 187 7.94 1.94 -24.60
CA ILE A 187 9.34 2.39 -24.66
C ILE A 187 9.72 2.75 -26.10
N ARG A 188 9.40 1.92 -27.09
CA ARG A 188 9.63 2.24 -28.52
C ARG A 188 8.91 3.51 -28.93
N ARG A 189 7.68 3.71 -28.43
CA ARG A 189 6.93 4.93 -28.73
C ARG A 189 7.57 6.17 -28.10
N VAL A 190 8.07 6.09 -26.88
CA VAL A 190 8.82 7.16 -26.22
C VAL A 190 10.09 7.49 -27.00
N VAL A 191 10.88 6.48 -27.40
CA VAL A 191 12.08 6.63 -28.24
C VAL A 191 11.74 7.32 -29.57
N GLN A 192 10.66 6.90 -30.22
CA GLN A 192 10.19 7.48 -31.47
C GLN A 192 9.80 8.96 -31.29
N VAL A 193 9.13 9.31 -30.19
CA VAL A 193 8.74 10.70 -29.89
C VAL A 193 9.96 11.55 -29.60
N LEU A 194 10.89 11.09 -28.77
CA LEU A 194 12.15 11.80 -28.45
C LEU A 194 13.03 12.08 -29.68
N SER A 195 12.93 11.25 -30.72
CA SER A 195 13.67 11.39 -31.98
C SER A 195 13.02 12.35 -32.96
N ARG A 196 11.84 12.90 -32.69
CA ARG A 196 11.14 13.85 -33.56
C ARG A 196 11.79 15.22 -33.55
N ARG A 197 11.54 15.99 -34.63
CA ARG A 197 11.98 17.39 -34.75
C ARG A 197 11.09 18.35 -33.94
N THR A 198 9.79 18.03 -33.87
CA THR A 198 8.77 18.82 -33.17
C THR A 198 7.89 17.88 -32.34
N LYS A 199 7.25 18.37 -31.27
CA LYS A 199 6.48 17.55 -30.32
C LYS A 199 7.31 16.36 -29.84
N ASN A 200 8.55 16.63 -29.46
CA ASN A 200 9.56 15.64 -29.06
C ASN A 200 9.63 15.40 -27.56
N ASN A 201 8.67 15.91 -26.83
CA ASN A 201 8.54 15.65 -25.39
C ASN A 201 7.36 14.70 -25.14
N PRO A 202 7.59 13.41 -24.86
CA PRO A 202 6.53 12.47 -24.55
C PRO A 202 5.94 12.74 -23.17
N VAL A 203 4.62 12.59 -23.05
CA VAL A 203 3.92 12.52 -21.75
C VAL A 203 3.26 11.17 -21.64
N LEU A 204 3.66 10.40 -20.64
CA LEU A 204 3.09 9.11 -20.28
C LEU A 204 1.77 9.36 -19.54
N ILE A 205 0.67 8.93 -20.13
CA ILE A 205 -0.68 9.14 -19.60
C ILE A 205 -1.28 7.79 -19.24
N GLY A 206 -1.64 7.61 -17.98
CA GLY A 206 -2.26 6.37 -17.49
C GLY A 206 -2.66 6.49 -16.05
N GLU A 207 -3.42 5.51 -15.59
CA GLU A 207 -3.87 5.44 -14.21
C GLU A 207 -2.69 5.28 -13.22
N PRO A 208 -2.86 5.60 -11.94
CA PRO A 208 -1.84 5.34 -10.92
C PRO A 208 -1.51 3.84 -10.84
N GLY A 209 -0.23 3.50 -10.68
CA GLY A 209 0.20 2.11 -10.50
C GLY A 209 0.31 1.27 -11.77
N VAL A 210 0.04 1.82 -12.98
CA VAL A 210 0.19 1.04 -14.24
C VAL A 210 1.65 0.92 -14.72
N GLY A 211 2.63 1.48 -14.02
CA GLY A 211 4.05 1.36 -14.35
C GLY A 211 4.58 2.44 -15.29
N LYS A 212 4.10 3.69 -15.20
CA LYS A 212 4.60 4.81 -16.02
C LYS A 212 6.09 5.08 -15.80
N THR A 213 6.54 5.07 -14.55
CA THR A 213 7.94 5.29 -14.16
C THR A 213 8.85 4.18 -14.68
N ALA A 214 8.37 2.91 -14.64
CA ALA A 214 9.12 1.76 -15.15
C ALA A 214 9.46 1.90 -16.66
N ILE A 215 8.62 2.55 -17.48
CA ILE A 215 8.91 2.80 -18.90
C ILE A 215 10.15 3.68 -19.06
N VAL A 216 10.34 4.67 -18.19
CA VAL A 216 11.49 5.56 -18.21
C VAL A 216 12.75 4.86 -17.70
N GLU A 217 12.61 4.01 -16.69
CA GLU A 217 13.68 3.16 -16.19
C GLU A 217 14.11 2.13 -17.26
N GLY A 218 13.17 1.51 -17.96
CA GLY A 218 13.44 0.65 -19.13
C GLY A 218 14.14 1.39 -20.27
N LEU A 219 13.78 2.64 -20.51
CA LEU A 219 14.51 3.49 -21.49
C LEU A 219 15.95 3.74 -21.04
N ALA A 220 16.19 4.01 -19.74
CA ALA A 220 17.53 4.16 -19.20
C ALA A 220 18.37 2.88 -19.35
N GLN A 221 17.78 1.71 -19.09
CA GLN A 221 18.44 0.41 -19.29
C GLN A 221 18.81 0.19 -20.77
N ARG A 222 17.92 0.52 -21.72
CA ARG A 222 18.20 0.41 -23.16
C ARG A 222 19.28 1.37 -23.64
N ILE A 223 19.33 2.58 -23.07
CA ILE A 223 20.42 3.54 -23.38
C ILE A 223 21.75 2.96 -22.95
N VAL A 224 21.83 2.39 -21.74
CA VAL A 224 23.05 1.76 -21.21
C VAL A 224 23.45 0.53 -22.03
N ALA A 225 22.48 -0.27 -22.46
CA ALA A 225 22.71 -1.44 -23.31
C ALA A 225 23.04 -1.08 -24.78
N GLY A 226 22.89 0.20 -25.18
CA GLY A 226 23.08 0.64 -26.56
C GLY A 226 21.93 0.26 -27.51
N ASP A 227 20.81 -0.24 -27.00
CA ASP A 227 19.62 -0.65 -27.77
C ASP A 227 18.69 0.55 -28.02
N VAL A 228 19.25 1.62 -28.53
CA VAL A 228 18.56 2.86 -28.90
C VAL A 228 19.18 3.48 -30.16
N PRO A 229 18.42 4.33 -30.89
CA PRO A 229 18.99 5.08 -32.01
C PRO A 229 20.22 5.91 -31.61
N GLU A 230 21.13 6.14 -32.56
CA GLU A 230 22.39 6.86 -32.35
C GLU A 230 22.19 8.22 -31.67
N SER A 231 21.09 8.90 -31.95
CA SER A 231 20.73 10.21 -31.37
C SER A 231 20.44 10.16 -29.84
N LEU A 232 20.24 8.98 -29.28
CA LEU A 232 19.93 8.77 -27.84
C LEU A 232 21.03 7.98 -27.10
N ARG A 233 22.02 7.43 -27.79
CA ARG A 233 23.01 6.51 -27.26
C ARG A 233 23.85 7.08 -26.11
N ASP A 234 24.20 8.38 -26.21
CA ASP A 234 25.05 9.06 -25.22
C ASP A 234 24.25 10.00 -24.29
N LYS A 235 22.92 9.81 -24.22
CA LYS A 235 22.08 10.64 -23.37
C LYS A 235 22.00 10.08 -21.95
N THR A 236 21.87 11.00 -21.01
CA THR A 236 21.63 10.69 -19.59
C THR A 236 20.19 11.01 -19.25
N ILE A 237 19.49 10.08 -18.59
CA ILE A 237 18.13 10.33 -18.08
C ILE A 237 18.23 10.70 -16.61
N VAL A 238 17.67 11.86 -16.28
CA VAL A 238 17.70 12.43 -14.94
C VAL A 238 16.26 12.66 -14.46
N ALA A 239 15.90 12.01 -13.38
CA ALA A 239 14.58 12.20 -12.74
C ALA A 239 14.65 13.35 -11.72
N LEU A 240 13.84 14.39 -11.90
CA LEU A 240 13.76 15.52 -10.97
C LEU A 240 12.92 15.17 -9.74
N ASP A 241 13.46 15.45 -8.56
CA ASP A 241 12.75 15.35 -7.29
C ASP A 241 12.21 16.71 -6.86
N LEU A 242 10.98 16.98 -7.25
CA LEU A 242 10.29 18.23 -6.89
C LEU A 242 10.00 18.35 -5.41
N GLY A 243 9.77 17.21 -4.73
CA GLY A 243 9.54 17.16 -3.29
C GLY A 243 10.74 17.69 -2.52
N SER A 244 11.95 17.23 -2.87
CA SER A 244 13.21 17.71 -2.26
C SER A 244 13.49 19.18 -2.56
N MET A 245 13.06 19.71 -3.72
CA MET A 245 13.20 21.12 -4.04
C MET A 245 12.32 22.01 -3.17
N VAL A 246 11.12 21.55 -2.81
CA VAL A 246 10.17 22.28 -1.94
C VAL A 246 10.54 22.11 -0.46
N ALA A 247 11.06 20.94 -0.09
CA ALA A 247 11.42 20.65 1.30
C ALA A 247 12.50 21.63 1.81
N GLY A 248 12.25 22.25 2.95
CA GLY A 248 13.17 23.21 3.58
C GLY A 248 13.20 24.60 2.94
N SER A 249 12.39 24.89 1.92
CA SER A 249 12.20 26.27 1.44
C SER A 249 11.26 27.00 2.39
N LYS A 250 11.75 28.11 2.99
CA LYS A 250 10.93 28.97 3.86
C LYS A 250 10.11 29.99 3.07
N TYR A 251 10.56 30.30 1.87
CA TYR A 251 9.95 31.31 1.00
C TYR A 251 9.84 30.79 -0.43
N ARG A 252 8.81 31.23 -1.14
CA ARG A 252 8.52 30.90 -2.54
C ARG A 252 9.72 31.12 -3.49
N GLY A 253 10.46 32.23 -3.30
CA GLY A 253 11.63 32.58 -4.11
C GLY A 253 12.74 31.53 -4.07
N GLU A 254 12.92 30.84 -2.95
CA GLU A 254 13.97 29.80 -2.81
C GLU A 254 13.70 28.58 -3.71
N PHE A 255 12.43 28.14 -3.84
CA PHE A 255 12.07 27.07 -4.77
C PHE A 255 12.31 27.48 -6.24
N GLU A 256 11.88 28.70 -6.59
CA GLU A 256 12.09 29.23 -7.96
C GLU A 256 13.57 29.36 -8.31
N GLU A 257 14.42 29.79 -7.36
CA GLU A 257 15.87 29.85 -7.53
C GLU A 257 16.49 28.45 -7.71
N ARG A 258 16.10 27.47 -6.88
CA ARG A 258 16.57 26.08 -7.02
C ARG A 258 16.17 25.44 -8.35
N LEU A 259 14.91 25.59 -8.74
CA LEU A 259 14.42 25.10 -10.04
C LEU A 259 15.14 25.78 -11.20
N LYS A 260 15.37 27.09 -11.13
CA LYS A 260 16.12 27.85 -12.12
C LYS A 260 17.55 27.32 -12.26
N ALA A 261 18.23 27.09 -11.14
CA ALA A 261 19.58 26.55 -11.13
C ALA A 261 19.65 25.17 -11.81
N VAL A 262 18.71 24.26 -11.48
CA VAL A 262 18.61 22.94 -12.11
C VAL A 262 18.35 23.06 -13.62
N LEU A 263 17.46 23.95 -14.03
CA LEU A 263 17.15 24.18 -15.45
C LEU A 263 18.34 24.80 -16.22
N ASP A 264 19.09 25.68 -15.59
CA ASP A 264 20.31 26.25 -16.16
C ASP A 264 21.40 25.17 -16.31
N ASP A 265 21.58 24.27 -15.36
CA ASP A 265 22.49 23.12 -15.46
C ASP A 265 22.10 22.20 -16.62
N ILE A 266 20.80 21.88 -16.76
CA ILE A 266 20.29 21.08 -17.89
C ILE A 266 20.55 21.78 -19.24
N LYS A 267 20.30 23.06 -19.31
CA LYS A 267 20.57 23.87 -20.54
C LYS A 267 22.05 23.85 -20.91
N ASN A 268 22.95 23.99 -19.93
CA ASN A 268 24.40 23.99 -20.12
C ASN A 268 24.92 22.61 -20.56
N SER A 269 24.19 21.53 -20.35
CA SER A 269 24.51 20.18 -20.83
C SER A 269 24.38 20.02 -22.37
N ALA A 270 24.02 21.07 -23.11
CA ALA A 270 23.89 21.09 -24.57
C ALA A 270 22.99 19.94 -25.13
N GLY A 271 21.95 19.58 -24.39
CA GLY A 271 20.98 18.57 -24.79
C GLY A 271 21.44 17.11 -24.58
N GLN A 272 22.46 16.88 -23.75
CA GLN A 272 22.90 15.54 -23.33
C GLN A 272 21.93 14.93 -22.33
N ILE A 273 21.17 15.75 -21.61
CA ILE A 273 20.26 15.32 -20.55
C ILE A 273 18.83 15.21 -21.09
N ILE A 274 18.16 14.11 -20.77
CA ILE A 274 16.71 13.92 -20.90
C ILE A 274 16.15 13.98 -19.48
N THR A 275 15.30 14.95 -19.23
CA THR A 275 14.71 15.17 -17.91
C THR A 275 13.43 14.35 -17.77
N PHE A 276 13.30 13.60 -16.71
CA PHE A 276 12.05 12.94 -16.33
C PHE A 276 11.37 13.69 -15.19
N ILE A 277 10.08 13.95 -15.33
CA ILE A 277 9.25 14.55 -14.30
C ILE A 277 8.03 13.67 -14.09
N ASP A 278 7.99 13.04 -12.94
CA ASP A 278 6.77 12.36 -12.48
C ASP A 278 5.76 13.39 -11.97
N GLU A 279 4.49 13.09 -12.06
CA GLU A 279 3.41 14.02 -11.71
C GLU A 279 3.58 15.41 -12.36
N LEU A 280 3.82 15.43 -13.68
CA LEU A 280 4.08 16.66 -14.47
C LEU A 280 3.07 17.78 -14.19
N HIS A 281 1.84 17.45 -13.83
CA HIS A 281 0.79 18.41 -13.50
C HIS A 281 1.13 19.27 -12.27
N THR A 282 1.98 18.80 -11.36
CA THR A 282 2.39 19.56 -10.16
C THR A 282 3.17 20.82 -10.51
N ILE A 283 3.95 20.78 -11.61
CA ILE A 283 4.70 21.96 -12.11
C ILE A 283 3.81 22.87 -12.95
N VAL A 284 2.94 22.27 -13.78
CA VAL A 284 2.17 23.00 -14.79
C VAL A 284 0.88 23.57 -14.21
N GLY A 285 0.30 22.92 -13.22
CA GLY A 285 -0.99 23.30 -12.62
C GLY A 285 -0.90 24.23 -11.42
N ALA A 286 0.26 24.46 -10.89
CA ALA A 286 0.49 25.19 -9.66
C ALA A 286 0.21 26.73 -9.73
N GLY A 287 -0.40 27.23 -10.80
CA GLY A 287 -0.67 28.66 -11.02
C GLY A 287 -2.14 29.11 -11.04
N ALA A 288 -3.13 28.20 -10.90
CA ALA A 288 -4.50 28.53 -11.30
C ALA A 288 -5.48 28.94 -10.19
N THR A 289 -5.24 28.64 -8.91
CA THR A 289 -6.19 28.98 -7.83
C THR A 289 -5.51 29.31 -6.51
N GLY A 290 -5.39 30.62 -6.20
CA GLY A 290 -5.04 31.11 -4.88
C GLY A 290 -3.74 31.92 -4.82
N GLU A 291 -3.68 32.93 -3.96
CA GLU A 291 -2.49 33.76 -3.65
C GLU A 291 -1.35 32.88 -3.10
N GLY A 292 -0.56 32.23 -3.98
CA GLY A 292 0.56 31.39 -3.53
C GLY A 292 0.92 30.22 -4.43
N ALA A 293 0.20 29.98 -5.52
CA ALA A 293 0.49 28.88 -6.43
C ALA A 293 1.79 29.08 -7.23
N MET A 294 2.65 28.06 -7.27
CA MET A 294 3.98 28.05 -7.89
C MET A 294 3.88 28.21 -9.40
N ASP A 295 4.54 29.20 -9.99
CA ASP A 295 4.53 29.43 -11.45
C ASP A 295 5.76 28.83 -12.17
N ALA A 296 6.12 27.59 -11.77
CA ALA A 296 7.19 26.82 -12.39
C ALA A 296 6.93 26.57 -13.89
N GLY A 297 5.66 26.53 -14.28
CA GLY A 297 5.28 26.39 -15.70
C GLY A 297 5.82 27.50 -16.58
N ASN A 298 5.87 28.75 -16.11
CA ASN A 298 6.39 29.87 -16.88
C ASN A 298 7.91 29.83 -17.08
N MET A 299 8.64 29.10 -16.26
CA MET A 299 10.09 28.89 -16.42
C MET A 299 10.39 27.79 -17.45
N ILE A 300 9.60 26.73 -17.48
CA ILE A 300 9.78 25.56 -18.35
C ILE A 300 9.29 25.84 -19.78
N LYS A 301 8.17 26.55 -19.96
CA LYS A 301 7.56 26.85 -21.26
C LYS A 301 8.53 27.46 -22.27
N PRO A 302 9.33 28.50 -21.94
CA PRO A 302 10.30 29.09 -22.90
C PRO A 302 11.39 28.11 -23.31
N MET A 303 11.87 27.25 -22.39
CA MET A 303 12.93 26.27 -22.67
C MET A 303 12.42 25.15 -23.59
N LEU A 304 11.19 24.65 -23.35
CA LEU A 304 10.52 23.71 -24.25
C LEU A 304 10.31 24.33 -25.64
N ALA A 305 9.97 25.62 -25.68
CA ALA A 305 9.74 26.33 -26.93
C ALA A 305 11.01 26.47 -27.77
N ARG A 306 12.16 26.68 -27.16
CA ARG A 306 13.47 26.80 -27.81
C ARG A 306 14.17 25.47 -28.06
N GLY A 307 13.62 24.35 -27.51
CA GLY A 307 14.22 23.03 -27.60
C GLY A 307 15.46 22.84 -26.66
N GLU A 308 15.62 23.72 -25.70
CA GLU A 308 16.71 23.71 -24.70
C GLU A 308 16.48 22.63 -23.63
N LEU A 309 15.22 22.21 -23.43
CA LEU A 309 14.82 21.16 -22.51
C LEU A 309 14.19 19.98 -23.25
N ARG A 310 14.70 18.77 -23.03
CA ARG A 310 14.07 17.52 -23.46
C ARG A 310 13.43 16.88 -22.24
N LEU A 311 12.10 16.70 -22.29
CA LEU A 311 11.30 16.28 -21.16
C LEU A 311 10.50 15.02 -21.48
N VAL A 312 10.53 14.07 -20.57
CA VAL A 312 9.57 12.97 -20.46
C VAL A 312 8.71 13.27 -19.23
N GLY A 313 7.42 13.43 -19.39
CA GLY A 313 6.49 13.63 -18.29
C GLY A 313 5.67 12.38 -18.02
N ALA A 314 5.20 12.21 -16.78
CA ALA A 314 4.19 11.22 -16.42
C ALA A 314 3.04 11.92 -15.68
N THR A 315 1.80 11.52 -15.95
CA THR A 315 0.60 12.08 -15.31
C THR A 315 -0.61 11.18 -15.52
N THR A 316 -1.73 11.46 -14.87
CA THR A 316 -3.02 10.83 -15.17
C THR A 316 -3.75 11.52 -16.31
N LEU A 317 -4.76 10.85 -16.90
CA LEU A 317 -5.55 11.43 -17.97
C LEU A 317 -6.32 12.67 -17.52
N ASP A 318 -6.88 12.64 -16.32
CA ASP A 318 -7.66 13.76 -15.78
C ASP A 318 -6.79 14.99 -15.52
N GLU A 319 -5.60 14.80 -14.94
CA GLU A 319 -4.66 15.88 -14.69
C GLU A 319 -4.07 16.45 -16.00
N TYR A 320 -3.83 15.57 -16.98
CA TYR A 320 -3.41 16.00 -18.31
C TYR A 320 -4.45 16.95 -18.96
N ARG A 321 -5.73 16.57 -18.93
CA ARG A 321 -6.84 17.39 -19.45
C ARG A 321 -7.00 18.70 -18.70
N LYS A 322 -6.86 18.69 -17.37
CA LYS A 322 -7.03 19.88 -16.54
C LYS A 322 -5.93 20.91 -16.73
N HIS A 323 -4.67 20.47 -16.83
CA HIS A 323 -3.50 21.32 -16.72
C HIS A 323 -2.69 21.49 -18.00
N ILE A 324 -2.58 20.47 -18.86
CA ILE A 324 -1.72 20.48 -20.03
C ILE A 324 -2.53 20.77 -21.32
N GLU A 325 -3.64 20.08 -21.53
CA GLU A 325 -4.47 20.22 -22.72
C GLU A 325 -5.10 21.61 -22.85
N LYS A 326 -5.41 22.26 -21.73
CA LYS A 326 -5.95 23.63 -21.73
C LYS A 326 -4.91 24.71 -22.07
N ASP A 327 -3.63 24.40 -21.97
CA ASP A 327 -2.55 25.32 -22.30
C ASP A 327 -2.03 25.06 -23.72
N ALA A 328 -2.45 25.89 -24.66
CA ALA A 328 -2.08 25.77 -26.10
C ALA A 328 -0.56 25.82 -26.35
N ALA A 329 0.24 26.40 -25.45
CA ALA A 329 1.69 26.44 -25.57
C ALA A 329 2.33 25.08 -25.23
N LEU A 330 1.79 24.40 -24.24
CA LEU A 330 2.24 23.07 -23.81
C LEU A 330 1.71 21.96 -24.72
N GLU A 331 0.43 22.00 -25.09
CA GLU A 331 -0.20 21.01 -25.98
C GLU A 331 0.56 20.84 -27.30
N ARG A 332 1.07 21.93 -27.87
CA ARG A 332 1.88 21.92 -29.12
C ARG A 332 3.28 21.33 -28.92
N ARG A 333 3.76 21.13 -27.70
CA ARG A 333 5.12 20.67 -27.38
C ARG A 333 5.16 19.26 -26.90
N PHE A 334 4.08 18.80 -26.30
CA PHE A 334 3.96 17.46 -25.76
C PHE A 334 3.29 16.49 -26.76
N GLN A 335 3.71 15.22 -26.69
CA GLN A 335 3.08 14.13 -27.40
C GLN A 335 2.60 13.09 -26.36
N GLN A 336 1.32 12.80 -26.39
CA GLN A 336 0.72 11.78 -25.55
C GLN A 336 1.25 10.38 -25.91
N VAL A 337 1.58 9.61 -24.88
CA VAL A 337 1.87 8.19 -24.95
C VAL A 337 1.00 7.51 -23.88
N TYR A 338 -0.03 6.82 -24.35
CA TYR A 338 -0.96 6.16 -23.45
C TYR A 338 -0.33 4.90 -22.85
N VAL A 339 -0.47 4.74 -21.54
CA VAL A 339 0.02 3.60 -20.75
C VAL A 339 -1.19 2.92 -20.11
N GLY A 340 -1.62 1.84 -20.71
CA GLY A 340 -2.74 1.05 -20.20
C GLY A 340 -2.35 0.11 -19.05
N GLU A 341 -3.36 -0.40 -18.36
CA GLU A 341 -3.20 -1.50 -17.41
C GLU A 341 -2.72 -2.75 -18.16
N PRO A 342 -1.67 -3.45 -17.68
CA PRO A 342 -1.22 -4.69 -18.29
C PRO A 342 -2.25 -5.80 -18.08
N SER A 343 -2.22 -6.82 -18.94
CA SER A 343 -3.02 -8.03 -18.75
C SER A 343 -2.55 -8.82 -17.53
N VAL A 344 -3.39 -9.76 -17.05
CA VAL A 344 -3.01 -10.70 -15.98
C VAL A 344 -1.77 -11.50 -16.39
N GLU A 345 -1.69 -11.94 -17.65
CA GLU A 345 -0.56 -12.69 -18.18
C GLU A 345 0.74 -11.87 -18.19
N ASP A 346 0.68 -10.62 -18.65
CA ASP A 346 1.82 -9.70 -18.60
C ASP A 346 2.25 -9.42 -17.16
N THR A 347 1.28 -9.26 -16.25
CA THR A 347 1.54 -9.04 -14.82
C THR A 347 2.25 -10.24 -14.20
N ILE A 348 1.86 -11.47 -14.52
CA ILE A 348 2.58 -12.68 -14.07
C ILE A 348 4.02 -12.64 -14.56
N GLY A 349 4.25 -12.23 -15.82
CA GLY A 349 5.58 -12.06 -16.37
C GLY A 349 6.41 -11.03 -15.58
N ILE A 350 5.80 -9.88 -15.24
CA ILE A 350 6.43 -8.82 -14.42
C ILE A 350 6.80 -9.36 -13.03
N LEU A 351 5.86 -10.03 -12.36
CA LEU A 351 6.09 -10.61 -11.03
C LEU A 351 7.21 -11.65 -11.02
N ARG A 352 7.30 -12.50 -12.06
CA ARG A 352 8.40 -13.44 -12.24
C ARG A 352 9.76 -12.76 -12.37
N GLY A 353 9.79 -11.62 -13.07
CA GLY A 353 11.02 -10.84 -13.20
C GLY A 353 11.46 -10.13 -11.92
N LEU A 354 10.51 -9.79 -11.04
CA LEU A 354 10.78 -9.15 -9.76
C LEU A 354 11.03 -10.15 -8.62
N LYS A 355 10.63 -11.41 -8.79
CA LYS A 355 10.62 -12.46 -7.78
C LYS A 355 11.91 -12.54 -6.98
N ASP A 356 13.06 -12.69 -7.66
CA ASP A 356 14.35 -12.93 -7.01
C ASP A 356 14.74 -11.77 -6.09
N ARG A 357 14.43 -10.53 -6.48
CA ARG A 357 14.68 -9.33 -5.65
C ARG A 357 13.83 -9.30 -4.39
N TYR A 358 12.55 -9.65 -4.50
CA TYR A 358 11.66 -9.73 -3.33
C TYR A 358 12.05 -10.89 -2.41
N GLU A 359 12.45 -12.05 -2.98
CA GLU A 359 12.98 -13.17 -2.19
C GLU A 359 14.23 -12.80 -1.38
N VAL A 360 15.13 -12.02 -1.98
CA VAL A 360 16.35 -11.54 -1.30
C VAL A 360 16.00 -10.49 -0.25
N HIS A 361 15.13 -9.52 -0.59
CA HIS A 361 14.76 -8.44 0.32
C HIS A 361 14.09 -8.97 1.60
N HIS A 362 13.12 -9.87 1.47
CA HIS A 362 12.39 -10.43 2.60
C HIS A 362 13.04 -11.67 3.20
N GLY A 363 13.96 -12.31 2.48
CA GLY A 363 14.61 -13.55 2.92
C GLY A 363 13.68 -14.76 2.95
N VAL A 364 12.62 -14.75 2.14
CA VAL A 364 11.63 -15.83 2.01
C VAL A 364 11.56 -16.31 0.56
N ARG A 365 11.08 -17.52 0.34
CA ARG A 365 10.85 -18.06 -1.01
C ARG A 365 9.43 -17.70 -1.46
N ILE A 366 9.27 -17.38 -2.75
CA ILE A 366 7.97 -17.07 -3.35
C ILE A 366 7.68 -18.14 -4.42
N THR A 367 6.58 -18.86 -4.29
CA THR A 367 6.20 -19.89 -5.28
C THR A 367 5.64 -19.25 -6.55
N ASP A 368 5.80 -19.91 -7.70
CA ASP A 368 5.19 -19.42 -8.96
C ASP A 368 3.66 -19.38 -8.86
N SER A 369 3.06 -20.33 -8.16
CA SER A 369 1.62 -20.35 -7.87
C SER A 369 1.15 -19.14 -7.05
N ALA A 370 1.99 -18.61 -6.15
CA ALA A 370 1.69 -17.37 -5.42
C ALA A 370 1.69 -16.15 -6.36
N LEU A 371 2.62 -16.08 -7.32
CA LEU A 371 2.65 -15.00 -8.31
C LEU A 371 1.42 -15.03 -9.22
N VAL A 372 1.02 -16.21 -9.67
CA VAL A 372 -0.21 -16.39 -10.44
C VAL A 372 -1.44 -16.01 -9.61
N ALA A 373 -1.49 -16.43 -8.34
CA ALA A 373 -2.56 -16.05 -7.43
C ALA A 373 -2.60 -14.53 -7.20
N ALA A 374 -1.45 -13.88 -6.99
CA ALA A 374 -1.37 -12.43 -6.79
C ALA A 374 -1.93 -11.66 -7.99
N ALA A 375 -1.56 -12.03 -9.22
CA ALA A 375 -2.07 -11.38 -10.42
C ALA A 375 -3.58 -11.63 -10.61
N THR A 376 -4.05 -12.88 -10.48
CA THR A 376 -5.45 -13.24 -10.74
C THR A 376 -6.39 -12.74 -9.64
N LEU A 377 -6.00 -12.88 -8.36
CA LEU A 377 -6.83 -12.43 -7.24
C LEU A 377 -6.87 -10.91 -7.14
N SER A 378 -5.75 -10.21 -7.39
CA SER A 378 -5.77 -8.76 -7.39
C SER A 378 -6.61 -8.18 -8.53
N ASP A 379 -6.53 -8.75 -9.73
CA ASP A 379 -7.36 -8.32 -10.86
C ASP A 379 -8.86 -8.48 -10.54
N ARG A 380 -9.22 -9.62 -9.99
CA ARG A 380 -10.61 -9.97 -9.69
C ARG A 380 -11.17 -9.24 -8.48
N TYR A 381 -10.38 -9.08 -7.40
CA TYR A 381 -10.88 -8.68 -6.08
C TYR A 381 -10.49 -7.26 -5.68
N ILE A 382 -9.48 -6.65 -6.26
CA ILE A 382 -9.03 -5.29 -5.95
C ILE A 382 -9.34 -4.38 -7.13
N THR A 383 -10.55 -3.81 -7.14
CA THR A 383 -11.05 -2.99 -8.25
C THR A 383 -10.67 -1.51 -8.14
N ALA A 384 -10.23 -1.04 -6.95
CA ALA A 384 -9.88 0.36 -6.70
C ALA A 384 -8.44 0.73 -7.12
N ARG A 385 -7.63 -0.26 -7.51
CA ARG A 385 -6.22 -0.11 -7.91
C ARG A 385 -5.96 -0.88 -9.19
N PHE A 386 -4.85 -0.57 -9.87
CA PHE A 386 -4.53 -1.12 -11.19
C PHE A 386 -3.35 -2.09 -11.13
N LEU A 387 -3.31 -3.04 -12.07
CA LEU A 387 -2.15 -3.88 -12.32
C LEU A 387 -1.01 -3.05 -12.95
N PRO A 388 0.27 -3.37 -12.70
CA PRO A 388 0.76 -4.48 -11.87
C PRO A 388 0.89 -4.14 -10.38
N ASP A 389 0.76 -2.88 -9.99
CA ASP A 389 1.03 -2.34 -8.65
C ASP A 389 0.30 -3.11 -7.53
N LYS A 390 -1.02 -3.32 -7.70
CA LYS A 390 -1.81 -4.08 -6.72
C LYS A 390 -1.35 -5.53 -6.54
N ALA A 391 -0.82 -6.16 -7.59
CA ALA A 391 -0.30 -7.54 -7.52
C ALA A 391 1.10 -7.59 -6.88
N ILE A 392 1.94 -6.60 -7.18
CA ILE A 392 3.26 -6.43 -6.56
C ILE A 392 3.10 -6.22 -5.05
N ASP A 393 2.22 -5.33 -4.64
CA ASP A 393 1.95 -5.05 -3.22
C ASP A 393 1.45 -6.28 -2.47
N LEU A 394 0.61 -7.13 -3.09
CA LEU A 394 0.18 -8.38 -2.47
C LEU A 394 1.35 -9.33 -2.20
N VAL A 395 2.27 -9.45 -3.15
CA VAL A 395 3.46 -10.28 -2.99
C VAL A 395 4.37 -9.71 -1.91
N ASP A 396 4.58 -8.41 -1.91
CA ASP A 396 5.41 -7.69 -0.94
C ASP A 396 4.86 -7.85 0.48
N GLU A 397 3.56 -7.61 0.67
CA GLU A 397 2.92 -7.75 1.99
C GLU A 397 2.89 -9.20 2.47
N ALA A 398 2.60 -10.17 1.59
CA ALA A 398 2.61 -11.58 1.96
C ALA A 398 4.02 -12.05 2.36
N ALA A 399 5.05 -11.63 1.63
CA ALA A 399 6.44 -11.92 1.96
C ALA A 399 6.88 -11.24 3.28
N SER A 400 6.50 -9.98 3.49
CA SER A 400 6.75 -9.25 4.73
C SER A 400 6.07 -9.91 5.93
N ARG A 401 4.81 -10.34 5.77
CA ARG A 401 4.05 -11.05 6.82
C ARG A 401 4.70 -12.37 7.18
N LEU A 402 5.05 -13.18 6.18
CA LEU A 402 5.75 -14.45 6.40
C LEU A 402 7.09 -14.21 7.10
N ARG A 403 7.85 -13.19 6.69
CA ARG A 403 9.09 -12.79 7.36
C ARG A 403 8.86 -12.46 8.83
N MET A 404 7.84 -11.69 9.13
CA MET A 404 7.49 -11.35 10.52
C MET A 404 7.10 -12.60 11.32
N GLU A 405 6.42 -13.58 10.71
CA GLU A 405 6.07 -14.86 11.34
C GLU A 405 7.32 -15.70 11.63
N ILE A 406 8.32 -15.71 10.73
CA ILE A 406 9.61 -16.39 10.95
C ILE A 406 10.39 -15.73 12.10
N ASP A 407 10.39 -14.40 12.16
CA ASP A 407 11.10 -13.64 13.18
C ASP A 407 10.39 -13.64 14.55
N SER A 408 9.09 -13.86 14.58
CA SER A 408 8.29 -13.92 15.79
C SER A 408 8.26 -15.34 16.38
N ARG A 409 7.98 -15.45 17.69
CA ARG A 409 7.80 -16.75 18.31
C ARG A 409 6.49 -17.39 17.87
N PRO A 410 6.48 -18.66 17.47
CA PRO A 410 5.26 -19.41 17.16
C PRO A 410 4.25 -19.40 18.31
N VAL A 411 2.96 -19.37 17.96
CA VAL A 411 1.86 -19.36 18.93
C VAL A 411 1.93 -20.57 19.87
N GLU A 412 2.34 -21.73 19.37
CA GLU A 412 2.51 -22.95 20.13
C GLU A 412 3.52 -22.81 21.30
N ILE A 413 4.62 -22.08 21.07
CA ILE A 413 5.62 -21.78 22.11
C ILE A 413 5.05 -20.80 23.13
N ASP A 414 4.35 -19.77 22.68
CA ASP A 414 3.75 -18.76 23.55
C ASP A 414 2.66 -19.35 24.47
N GLU A 415 1.84 -20.27 23.95
CA GLU A 415 0.82 -20.99 24.75
C GLU A 415 1.45 -21.83 25.84
N VAL A 416 2.50 -22.61 25.52
CA VAL A 416 3.20 -23.43 26.50
C VAL A 416 3.93 -22.55 27.54
N GLU A 417 4.57 -21.46 27.12
CA GLU A 417 5.22 -20.50 28.02
C GLU A 417 4.22 -19.85 28.97
N ARG A 418 3.04 -19.46 28.52
CA ARG A 418 1.97 -18.92 29.39
C ARG A 418 1.47 -19.97 30.35
N LEU A 419 1.36 -21.24 29.94
CA LEU A 419 0.99 -22.34 30.82
C LEU A 419 2.05 -22.56 31.89
N VAL A 420 3.33 -22.61 31.50
CA VAL A 420 4.46 -22.74 32.45
C VAL A 420 4.44 -21.61 33.49
N ARG A 421 4.29 -20.35 33.05
CA ARG A 421 4.22 -19.18 33.96
C ARG A 421 3.04 -19.30 34.93
N ARG A 422 1.88 -19.76 34.48
CA ARG A 422 0.70 -19.97 35.34
C ARG A 422 0.98 -21.04 36.38
N LEU A 423 1.56 -22.19 35.99
CA LEU A 423 1.92 -23.27 36.89
C LEU A 423 3.01 -22.83 37.90
N GLU A 424 3.97 -22.01 37.51
CA GLU A 424 4.98 -21.44 38.42
C GLU A 424 4.34 -20.50 39.46
N ILE A 425 3.36 -19.72 39.10
CA ILE A 425 2.62 -18.87 40.03
C ILE A 425 1.83 -19.75 41.03
N GLU A 426 1.18 -20.82 40.53
CA GLU A 426 0.44 -21.77 41.38
C GLU A 426 1.39 -22.53 42.30
N GLU A 427 2.57 -22.96 41.84
CA GLU A 427 3.63 -23.56 42.66
C GLU A 427 4.06 -22.65 43.80
N MET A 428 4.34 -21.35 43.48
CA MET A 428 4.70 -20.38 44.50
C MET A 428 3.60 -20.15 45.54
N ALA A 429 2.33 -20.25 45.17
CA ALA A 429 1.21 -20.14 46.08
C ALA A 429 1.11 -21.36 46.99
N LEU A 430 1.07 -22.57 46.40
CA LEU A 430 0.93 -23.82 47.13
C LEU A 430 2.15 -24.15 48.01
N SER A 431 3.35 -23.68 47.66
CA SER A 431 4.56 -23.88 48.47
C SER A 431 4.51 -23.13 49.81
N LYS A 432 3.58 -22.20 50.01
CA LYS A 432 3.39 -21.46 51.26
C LYS A 432 2.32 -22.08 52.19
N GLU A 433 1.56 -23.05 51.69
CA GLU A 433 0.53 -23.75 52.44
C GLU A 433 1.11 -24.98 53.11
N GLU A 434 0.67 -25.27 54.36
CA GLU A 434 1.20 -26.37 55.20
C GLU A 434 0.23 -27.57 55.35
N ASP A 435 -0.91 -27.55 54.66
CA ASP A 435 -1.89 -28.62 54.72
C ASP A 435 -1.54 -29.80 53.78
N GLU A 436 -1.98 -31.02 54.16
CA GLU A 436 -1.65 -32.27 53.47
C GLU A 436 -2.21 -32.30 52.00
N ALA A 437 -3.39 -31.72 51.79
CA ALA A 437 -4.02 -31.64 50.47
C ALA A 437 -3.23 -30.74 49.52
N SER A 438 -2.74 -29.60 50.02
CA SER A 438 -1.89 -28.68 49.25
C SER A 438 -0.53 -29.32 48.94
N ALA A 439 0.04 -30.13 49.85
CA ALA A 439 1.29 -30.85 49.60
C ALA A 439 1.14 -31.91 48.48
N GLU A 440 0.04 -32.66 48.47
CA GLU A 440 -0.23 -33.65 47.42
C GLU A 440 -0.44 -32.97 46.06
N ARG A 441 -1.18 -31.86 46.05
CA ARG A 441 -1.40 -31.04 44.82
C ARG A 441 -0.10 -30.43 44.30
N LEU A 442 0.77 -29.93 45.20
CA LEU A 442 2.08 -29.40 44.88
C LEU A 442 2.98 -30.43 44.18
N ALA A 443 2.97 -31.68 44.67
CA ALA A 443 3.74 -32.78 44.08
C ALA A 443 3.29 -33.08 42.64
N LYS A 444 1.98 -33.14 42.39
CA LYS A 444 1.40 -33.32 41.03
C LYS A 444 1.73 -32.13 40.11
N LEU A 445 1.57 -30.91 40.63
CA LEU A 445 1.86 -29.68 39.90
C LEU A 445 3.32 -29.59 39.49
N ARG A 446 4.26 -30.00 40.37
CA ARG A 446 5.70 -30.01 40.04
C ARG A 446 6.04 -30.98 38.93
N SER A 447 5.39 -32.14 38.88
CA SER A 447 5.55 -33.09 37.79
C SER A 447 5.05 -32.48 36.45
N GLU A 448 3.83 -31.90 36.47
CA GLU A 448 3.26 -31.25 35.32
C GLU A 448 4.12 -30.04 34.83
N LEU A 449 4.61 -29.25 35.78
CA LEU A 449 5.50 -28.12 35.48
C LEU A 449 6.81 -28.59 34.85
N ALA A 450 7.42 -29.70 35.34
CA ALA A 450 8.62 -30.27 34.75
C ALA A 450 8.39 -30.72 33.31
N ASP A 451 7.28 -31.45 33.05
CA ASP A 451 6.90 -31.92 31.73
C ASP A 451 6.69 -30.75 30.74
N GLN A 452 5.99 -29.69 31.22
CA GLN A 452 5.76 -28.50 30.36
C GLN A 452 7.03 -27.68 30.11
N LYS A 453 7.96 -27.62 31.09
CA LYS A 453 9.28 -26.97 30.89
C LYS A 453 10.14 -27.74 29.90
N GLU A 454 10.13 -29.08 29.95
CA GLU A 454 10.84 -29.92 28.99
C GLU A 454 10.29 -29.70 27.56
N LYS A 455 8.96 -29.72 27.40
CA LYS A 455 8.28 -29.44 26.14
C LYS A 455 8.59 -28.04 25.63
N LEU A 456 8.60 -27.03 26.51
CA LEU A 456 8.97 -25.64 26.11
C LEU A 456 10.42 -25.57 25.61
N ALA A 457 11.36 -26.26 26.30
CA ALA A 457 12.77 -26.29 25.92
C ALA A 457 12.96 -26.98 24.55
N GLU A 458 12.27 -28.11 24.32
CA GLU A 458 12.27 -28.84 23.06
C GLU A 458 11.77 -27.96 21.90
N LEU A 459 10.57 -27.36 22.04
CA LEU A 459 9.96 -26.49 21.04
C LEU A 459 10.83 -25.26 20.75
N THR A 460 11.39 -24.64 21.80
CA THR A 460 12.26 -23.47 21.65
C THR A 460 13.56 -23.82 20.92
N THR A 461 14.18 -24.97 21.26
CA THR A 461 15.41 -25.44 20.60
C THR A 461 15.13 -25.75 19.13
N ARG A 462 14.00 -26.40 18.84
CA ARG A 462 13.58 -26.73 17.48
C ARG A 462 13.35 -25.45 16.66
N TRP A 463 12.58 -24.51 17.18
CA TRP A 463 12.34 -23.21 16.54
C TRP A 463 13.65 -22.47 16.26
N GLN A 464 14.56 -22.39 17.24
CA GLN A 464 15.85 -21.70 17.05
C GLN A 464 16.71 -22.35 15.96
N ASN A 465 16.71 -23.69 15.89
CA ASN A 465 17.43 -24.44 14.85
C ASN A 465 16.80 -24.21 13.46
N GLU A 466 15.47 -24.15 13.36
CA GLU A 466 14.79 -23.82 12.10
C GLU A 466 15.09 -22.39 11.66
N LYS A 467 14.99 -21.42 12.57
CA LYS A 467 15.32 -20.03 12.31
C LYS A 467 16.76 -19.86 11.83
N ASN A 468 17.74 -20.45 12.50
CA ASN A 468 19.14 -20.38 12.12
C ASN A 468 19.38 -20.98 10.73
N ALA A 469 18.70 -22.08 10.36
CA ALA A 469 18.80 -22.68 9.03
C ALA A 469 18.28 -21.73 7.93
N ILE A 470 17.15 -21.09 8.17
CA ILE A 470 16.58 -20.10 7.26
C ILE A 470 17.51 -18.88 7.09
N GLU A 471 18.10 -18.37 8.17
CA GLU A 471 19.06 -17.26 8.14
C GLU A 471 20.31 -17.60 7.32
N ILE A 472 20.86 -18.81 7.46
CA ILE A 472 22.01 -19.25 6.66
C ILE A 472 21.68 -19.28 5.16
N VAL A 473 20.51 -19.81 4.78
CA VAL A 473 20.05 -19.85 3.38
C VAL A 473 19.89 -18.44 2.82
N ARG A 474 19.32 -17.53 3.60
CA ARG A 474 19.16 -16.13 3.22
C ARG A 474 20.49 -15.46 2.95
N ASP A 475 21.43 -15.55 3.91
CA ASP A 475 22.75 -14.90 3.81
C ASP A 475 23.55 -15.42 2.60
N LEU A 476 23.40 -16.71 2.27
CA LEU A 476 24.02 -17.30 1.08
C LEU A 476 23.38 -16.78 -0.21
N LYS A 477 22.07 -16.59 -0.26
CA LYS A 477 21.38 -16.00 -1.41
C LYS A 477 21.78 -14.54 -1.63
N GLU A 478 21.84 -13.74 -0.57
CA GLU A 478 22.27 -12.35 -0.62
C GLU A 478 23.72 -12.24 -1.14
N GLN A 479 24.61 -13.09 -0.65
CA GLN A 479 25.99 -13.17 -1.15
C GLN A 479 26.05 -13.54 -2.63
N LEU A 480 25.22 -14.50 -3.07
CA LEU A 480 25.17 -14.94 -4.46
C LEU A 480 24.73 -13.80 -5.39
N GLU A 481 23.70 -13.05 -5.01
CA GLU A 481 23.20 -11.92 -5.80
C GLU A 481 24.22 -10.78 -5.86
N ALA A 482 24.85 -10.46 -4.73
CA ALA A 482 25.94 -9.47 -4.71
C ALA A 482 27.07 -9.85 -5.65
N LEU A 483 27.50 -11.13 -5.66
CA LEU A 483 28.55 -11.63 -6.55
C LEU A 483 28.13 -11.64 -8.03
N ARG A 484 26.88 -11.97 -8.33
CA ARG A 484 26.34 -11.90 -9.70
C ARG A 484 26.32 -10.46 -10.21
N GLY A 485 25.84 -9.52 -9.38
CA GLY A 485 25.86 -8.10 -9.72
C GLY A 485 27.29 -7.54 -9.88
N GLU A 486 28.26 -8.03 -9.10
CA GLU A 486 29.67 -7.66 -9.26
C GLU A 486 30.28 -8.23 -10.54
N SER A 487 29.95 -9.49 -10.89
CA SER A 487 30.37 -10.15 -12.13
C SER A 487 29.85 -9.40 -13.37
N GLU A 488 28.60 -9.02 -13.39
CA GLU A 488 28.00 -8.26 -14.50
C GLU A 488 28.59 -6.85 -14.63
N ARG A 489 28.95 -6.21 -13.51
CA ARG A 489 29.66 -4.93 -13.54
C ARG A 489 31.06 -5.06 -14.11
N ALA A 490 31.82 -6.06 -13.64
CA ALA A 490 33.17 -6.33 -14.15
C ALA A 490 33.16 -6.65 -15.67
N GLU A 491 32.16 -7.39 -16.15
CA GLU A 491 31.98 -7.70 -17.57
C GLU A 491 31.70 -6.43 -18.40
N ARG A 492 30.85 -5.54 -17.90
CA ARG A 492 30.56 -4.24 -18.53
C ARG A 492 31.76 -3.28 -18.54
N ASP A 493 32.53 -3.28 -17.47
CA ASP A 493 33.73 -2.43 -17.34
C ASP A 493 34.93 -3.00 -18.11
N GLY A 494 34.76 -4.18 -18.76
CA GLY A 494 35.82 -4.82 -19.56
C GLY A 494 36.88 -5.57 -18.74
N ASP A 495 36.68 -5.68 -17.40
CA ASP A 495 37.55 -6.51 -16.54
C ASP A 495 37.13 -7.98 -16.61
N LEU A 496 37.46 -8.60 -17.77
CA LEU A 496 37.12 -9.98 -18.04
C LEU A 496 37.82 -10.97 -17.08
N ALA A 497 38.96 -10.59 -16.50
CA ALA A 497 39.69 -11.42 -15.54
C ALA A 497 38.88 -11.52 -14.23
N LYS A 498 38.43 -10.41 -13.70
CA LYS A 498 37.61 -10.35 -12.49
C LYS A 498 36.25 -11.02 -12.72
N ALA A 499 35.60 -10.76 -13.86
CA ALA A 499 34.34 -11.41 -14.23
C ALA A 499 34.46 -12.93 -14.29
N ALA A 500 35.55 -13.46 -14.87
CA ALA A 500 35.83 -14.89 -14.94
C ALA A 500 36.11 -15.50 -13.54
N GLU A 501 36.88 -14.84 -12.70
CA GLU A 501 37.13 -15.28 -11.31
C GLU A 501 35.83 -15.39 -10.52
N LEU A 502 34.94 -14.40 -10.62
CA LEU A 502 33.66 -14.40 -9.95
C LEU A 502 32.76 -15.52 -10.50
N ARG A 503 32.61 -15.61 -11.83
CA ARG A 503 31.69 -16.53 -12.52
C ARG A 503 32.07 -17.99 -12.40
N TYR A 504 33.35 -18.32 -12.47
CA TYR A 504 33.85 -19.70 -12.45
C TYR A 504 34.48 -20.13 -11.11
N GLY A 505 34.74 -19.19 -10.21
CA GLY A 505 35.31 -19.46 -8.90
C GLY A 505 34.32 -19.25 -7.76
N ARG A 506 34.01 -17.99 -7.45
CA ARG A 506 33.27 -17.64 -6.22
C ARG A 506 31.78 -17.97 -6.29
N ILE A 507 31.10 -17.70 -7.42
CA ILE A 507 29.67 -17.97 -7.59
C ILE A 507 29.38 -19.48 -7.42
N PRO A 508 30.04 -20.41 -8.12
CA PRO A 508 29.82 -21.85 -7.95
C PRO A 508 30.12 -22.35 -6.53
N GLU A 509 31.06 -21.73 -5.81
CA GLU A 509 31.35 -22.07 -4.42
C GLU A 509 30.19 -21.73 -3.49
N VAL A 510 29.58 -20.56 -3.66
CA VAL A 510 28.40 -20.14 -2.89
C VAL A 510 27.17 -20.95 -3.28
N GLU A 511 26.97 -21.22 -4.57
CA GLU A 511 25.89 -22.10 -5.07
C GLU A 511 25.99 -23.51 -4.44
N LYS A 512 27.18 -24.09 -4.39
CA LYS A 512 27.39 -25.39 -3.72
C LYS A 512 27.08 -25.35 -2.23
N LYS A 513 27.40 -24.24 -1.53
CA LYS A 513 27.05 -24.07 -0.12
C LYS A 513 25.54 -23.94 0.06
N LEU A 514 24.89 -23.22 -0.83
CA LEU A 514 23.44 -23.07 -0.86
C LEU A 514 22.74 -24.41 -1.10
N ASP A 515 23.18 -25.17 -2.11
CA ASP A 515 22.64 -26.50 -2.41
C ASP A 515 22.84 -27.51 -1.27
N ALA A 516 23.90 -27.36 -0.46
CA ALA A 516 24.14 -28.17 0.72
C ALA A 516 23.26 -27.75 1.92
N ALA A 517 22.89 -26.48 2.01
CA ALA A 517 22.05 -25.94 3.08
C ALA A 517 20.54 -26.22 2.85
N LEU A 518 20.06 -26.17 1.59
CA LEU A 518 18.67 -26.40 1.21
C LEU A 518 18.08 -27.74 1.68
N PRO A 519 18.73 -28.91 1.51
CA PRO A 519 18.18 -30.18 2.00
C PRO A 519 18.09 -30.26 3.52
N GLN A 520 18.97 -29.56 4.25
CA GLN A 520 18.95 -29.54 5.72
C GLN A 520 17.76 -28.72 6.24
N ALA A 521 17.29 -27.75 5.48
CA ALA A 521 16.08 -26.98 5.77
C ALA A 521 14.80 -27.78 5.40
N GLN A 522 14.81 -28.57 4.32
CA GLN A 522 13.62 -29.26 3.78
C GLN A 522 13.38 -30.69 4.31
N ALA A 523 14.38 -31.38 4.91
CA ALA A 523 14.31 -32.81 5.26
C ALA A 523 13.51 -33.13 6.56
N ARG A 524 12.64 -32.25 7.04
CA ARG A 524 11.96 -32.41 8.35
C ARG A 524 10.48 -32.74 8.17
N GLU A 525 10.03 -33.83 8.80
CA GLU A 525 8.64 -34.34 8.74
C GLU A 525 7.57 -33.42 9.36
N GLN A 526 7.96 -32.44 10.19
CA GLN A 526 7.06 -31.45 10.80
C GLN A 526 7.80 -30.11 10.88
N VAL A 527 7.53 -29.19 9.96
CA VAL A 527 8.10 -27.85 9.94
C VAL A 527 7.25 -26.93 10.81
N MET A 528 7.86 -26.22 11.79
CA MET A 528 7.16 -25.23 12.62
C MET A 528 7.05 -23.88 11.92
N LEU A 529 8.04 -23.55 11.07
CA LEU A 529 8.08 -22.28 10.34
C LEU A 529 7.85 -22.53 8.86
N LYS A 530 6.90 -21.83 8.29
CA LYS A 530 6.69 -21.80 6.85
C LYS A 530 7.81 -20.98 6.21
N GLU A 531 8.43 -21.48 5.14
CA GLU A 531 9.58 -20.84 4.49
C GLU A 531 9.22 -20.20 3.15
N GLU A 532 8.04 -20.48 2.61
CA GLU A 532 7.65 -20.04 1.28
C GLU A 532 6.25 -19.43 1.26
N VAL A 533 6.14 -18.33 0.51
CA VAL A 533 4.85 -17.69 0.21
C VAL A 533 4.12 -18.51 -0.81
N GLY A 534 2.97 -19.03 -0.43
CA GLY A 534 2.07 -19.78 -1.30
C GLY A 534 0.83 -18.97 -1.72
N PRO A 535 -0.04 -19.57 -2.52
CA PRO A 535 -1.31 -18.96 -2.93
C PRO A 535 -2.23 -18.60 -1.76
N ASP A 536 -2.18 -19.39 -0.66
CA ASP A 536 -3.00 -19.14 0.52
C ASP A 536 -2.59 -17.86 1.25
N ASP A 537 -1.28 -17.55 1.32
CA ASP A 537 -0.78 -16.33 1.94
C ASP A 537 -1.23 -15.09 1.17
N ILE A 538 -1.20 -15.17 -0.17
CA ILE A 538 -1.74 -14.12 -1.03
C ILE A 538 -3.24 -13.95 -0.81
N ALA A 539 -3.98 -15.06 -0.72
CA ALA A 539 -5.41 -15.04 -0.46
C ALA A 539 -5.75 -14.43 0.91
N ASP A 540 -4.93 -14.68 1.93
CA ASP A 540 -5.07 -14.08 3.26
C ASP A 540 -4.85 -12.57 3.25
N VAL A 541 -3.87 -12.07 2.47
CA VAL A 541 -3.66 -10.62 2.29
C VAL A 541 -4.85 -10.00 1.55
N VAL A 542 -5.32 -10.63 0.47
CA VAL A 542 -6.53 -10.17 -0.24
C VAL A 542 -7.73 -10.13 0.71
N SER A 543 -7.87 -11.15 1.57
CA SER A 543 -8.93 -11.18 2.59
C SER A 543 -8.83 -10.02 3.57
N ALA A 544 -7.62 -9.70 4.03
CA ALA A 544 -7.39 -8.58 4.95
C ALA A 544 -7.75 -7.23 4.31
N TRP A 545 -7.43 -7.03 3.03
CA TRP A 545 -7.69 -5.77 2.32
C TRP A 545 -9.14 -5.58 1.91
N THR A 546 -9.79 -6.68 1.48
CA THR A 546 -11.14 -6.62 0.90
C THR A 546 -12.23 -7.01 1.88
N GLY A 547 -11.87 -7.67 2.99
CA GLY A 547 -12.82 -8.28 3.93
C GLY A 547 -13.48 -9.55 3.39
N ILE A 548 -12.98 -10.11 2.27
CA ILE A 548 -13.51 -11.33 1.66
C ILE A 548 -12.66 -12.51 2.13
N PRO A 549 -13.22 -13.60 2.64
CA PRO A 549 -12.46 -14.77 3.04
C PRO A 549 -11.87 -15.50 1.83
N ALA A 550 -10.78 -14.96 1.28
CA ALA A 550 -10.13 -15.45 0.06
C ALA A 550 -9.35 -16.76 0.25
N GLY A 551 -8.88 -17.06 1.46
CA GLY A 551 -8.14 -18.30 1.76
C GLY A 551 -8.93 -19.59 1.54
N ARG A 552 -10.26 -19.52 1.53
CA ARG A 552 -11.14 -20.65 1.20
C ARG A 552 -11.46 -20.77 -0.30
N LEU A 553 -10.95 -19.85 -1.13
CA LEU A 553 -11.28 -19.77 -2.56
C LEU A 553 -10.53 -20.79 -3.44
N LEU A 554 -9.45 -21.42 -2.96
CA LEU A 554 -8.55 -22.16 -3.83
C LEU A 554 -8.83 -23.67 -3.95
N GLU A 555 -9.25 -24.38 -2.91
CA GLU A 555 -9.56 -25.82 -3.02
C GLU A 555 -10.89 -26.26 -2.39
N GLY A 556 -11.34 -25.58 -1.33
CA GLY A 556 -12.59 -25.89 -0.65
C GLY A 556 -13.84 -25.29 -1.31
N GLU A 557 -13.69 -24.28 -2.17
CA GLU A 557 -14.82 -23.52 -2.74
C GLU A 557 -15.64 -24.39 -3.71
N THR A 558 -15.00 -25.17 -4.54
CA THR A 558 -15.72 -26.04 -5.48
C THR A 558 -16.61 -27.06 -4.75
N ALA A 559 -16.09 -27.69 -3.70
CA ALA A 559 -16.85 -28.63 -2.88
C ALA A 559 -17.94 -27.92 -2.04
N LYS A 560 -17.67 -26.69 -1.58
CA LYS A 560 -18.65 -25.84 -0.87
C LYS A 560 -19.78 -25.43 -1.81
N LEU A 561 -19.46 -24.95 -3.01
CA LEU A 561 -20.44 -24.56 -4.04
C LEU A 561 -21.30 -25.72 -4.52
N LEU A 562 -20.75 -26.93 -4.60
CA LEU A 562 -21.52 -28.14 -4.96
C LEU A 562 -22.54 -28.54 -3.90
N ARG A 563 -22.34 -28.13 -2.63
CA ARG A 563 -23.28 -28.39 -1.51
C ARG A 563 -24.06 -27.15 -1.09
N MET A 564 -24.08 -26.12 -1.92
CA MET A 564 -24.68 -24.83 -1.61
C MET A 564 -26.17 -24.92 -1.24
N GLU A 565 -26.94 -25.75 -1.97
CA GLU A 565 -28.37 -25.95 -1.69
C GLU A 565 -28.61 -26.57 -0.32
N ASP A 566 -27.78 -27.53 0.10
CA ASP A 566 -27.91 -28.17 1.39
C ASP A 566 -27.61 -27.18 2.53
N GLU A 567 -26.59 -26.35 2.37
CA GLU A 567 -26.21 -25.32 3.36
C GLU A 567 -27.27 -24.20 3.46
N LEU A 568 -27.73 -23.67 2.34
CA LEU A 568 -28.80 -22.67 2.31
C LEU A 568 -30.12 -23.26 2.84
N GLY A 569 -30.41 -24.51 2.53
CA GLY A 569 -31.59 -25.25 2.97
C GLY A 569 -31.66 -25.51 4.48
N LYS A 570 -30.55 -25.43 5.19
CA LYS A 570 -30.53 -25.47 6.68
C LYS A 570 -31.16 -24.22 7.29
N ARG A 571 -31.10 -23.09 6.61
CA ARG A 571 -31.62 -21.79 7.08
C ARG A 571 -32.94 -21.42 6.43
N VAL A 572 -33.06 -21.68 5.13
CA VAL A 572 -34.22 -21.30 4.31
C VAL A 572 -35.10 -22.54 4.05
N ILE A 573 -36.18 -22.64 4.79
CA ILE A 573 -37.07 -23.80 4.77
C ILE A 573 -38.17 -23.59 3.72
N GLY A 574 -38.46 -24.63 2.95
CA GLY A 574 -39.61 -24.69 2.06
C GLY A 574 -39.43 -24.02 0.68
N GLN A 575 -38.31 -23.39 0.39
CA GLN A 575 -38.10 -22.60 -0.84
C GLN A 575 -37.06 -23.24 -1.78
N LYS A 576 -37.20 -24.52 -2.08
CA LYS A 576 -36.22 -25.30 -2.88
C LYS A 576 -35.93 -24.69 -4.26
N ALA A 577 -36.99 -24.27 -4.99
CA ALA A 577 -36.82 -23.70 -6.32
C ALA A 577 -35.96 -22.40 -6.29
N ALA A 578 -36.21 -21.51 -5.32
CA ALA A 578 -35.44 -20.28 -5.16
C ALA A 578 -33.98 -20.56 -4.76
N VAL A 579 -33.76 -21.50 -3.83
CA VAL A 579 -32.42 -21.90 -3.40
C VAL A 579 -31.64 -22.49 -4.59
N THR A 580 -32.25 -23.36 -5.38
CA THR A 580 -31.60 -23.99 -6.55
C THR A 580 -31.24 -22.93 -7.61
N ALA A 581 -32.19 -22.06 -8.00
CA ALA A 581 -31.96 -21.04 -9.01
C ALA A 581 -30.83 -20.07 -8.64
N VAL A 582 -30.76 -19.62 -7.38
CA VAL A 582 -29.69 -18.77 -6.86
C VAL A 582 -28.36 -19.51 -6.84
N SER A 583 -28.34 -20.78 -6.40
CA SER A 583 -27.14 -21.61 -6.38
C SER A 583 -26.57 -21.83 -7.77
N ASP A 584 -27.41 -22.09 -8.76
CA ASP A 584 -26.99 -22.28 -10.15
C ASP A 584 -26.40 -21.01 -10.78
N ALA A 585 -26.97 -19.84 -10.49
CA ALA A 585 -26.42 -18.58 -10.98
C ALA A 585 -25.06 -18.27 -10.36
N VAL A 586 -24.89 -18.49 -9.05
CA VAL A 586 -23.60 -18.35 -8.38
C VAL A 586 -22.56 -19.31 -8.97
N ARG A 587 -22.94 -20.57 -9.22
CA ARG A 587 -22.05 -21.56 -9.85
C ARG A 587 -21.65 -21.13 -11.26
N ARG A 588 -22.58 -20.65 -12.10
CA ARG A 588 -22.26 -20.16 -13.46
C ARG A 588 -21.27 -19.01 -13.40
N SER A 589 -21.48 -18.06 -12.52
CA SER A 589 -20.56 -16.92 -12.35
C SER A 589 -19.17 -17.38 -11.88
N ARG A 590 -19.09 -18.28 -10.91
CA ARG A 590 -17.82 -18.80 -10.38
C ARG A 590 -17.09 -19.70 -11.36
N ALA A 591 -17.81 -20.41 -12.21
CA ALA A 591 -17.23 -21.22 -13.28
C ALA A 591 -16.77 -20.38 -14.50
N GLY A 592 -16.98 -19.05 -14.49
CA GLY A 592 -16.59 -18.19 -15.61
C GLY A 592 -17.45 -18.35 -16.86
N VAL A 593 -18.65 -18.92 -16.74
CA VAL A 593 -19.57 -19.20 -17.88
C VAL A 593 -20.59 -18.06 -18.06
N SER A 594 -20.76 -17.18 -17.07
CA SER A 594 -21.63 -15.99 -17.15
C SER A 594 -20.93 -14.82 -17.86
N ASP A 595 -21.73 -13.84 -18.34
CA ASP A 595 -21.20 -12.60 -18.90
C ASP A 595 -20.36 -11.84 -17.85
N PRO A 596 -19.06 -11.57 -18.12
CA PRO A 596 -18.17 -10.92 -17.18
C PRO A 596 -18.53 -9.45 -16.90
N ASN A 597 -19.37 -8.83 -17.74
CA ASN A 597 -19.77 -7.43 -17.59
C ASN A 597 -21.08 -7.25 -16.78
N ARG A 598 -21.72 -8.34 -16.35
CA ARG A 598 -22.95 -8.27 -15.57
C ARG A 598 -22.71 -8.62 -14.09
N PRO A 599 -23.61 -8.23 -13.17
CA PRO A 599 -23.58 -8.72 -11.80
C PRO A 599 -23.54 -10.24 -11.72
N THR A 600 -22.98 -10.79 -10.63
CA THR A 600 -22.94 -12.24 -10.38
C THR A 600 -24.31 -12.92 -10.46
N GLY A 601 -25.38 -12.20 -10.09
CA GLY A 601 -26.75 -12.61 -10.24
C GLY A 601 -27.72 -11.49 -9.91
N ALA A 602 -28.88 -11.47 -10.57
CA ALA A 602 -29.94 -10.48 -10.38
C ALA A 602 -31.29 -11.19 -10.32
N PHE A 603 -31.93 -11.19 -9.13
CA PHE A 603 -33.15 -11.96 -8.88
C PHE A 603 -34.29 -11.09 -8.38
N MET A 604 -35.50 -11.41 -8.78
CA MET A 604 -36.70 -10.85 -8.15
C MET A 604 -37.40 -11.93 -7.31
N PHE A 605 -37.57 -11.66 -6.00
CA PHE A 605 -38.23 -12.55 -5.06
C PHE A 605 -39.65 -12.07 -4.81
N LEU A 606 -40.61 -12.83 -5.25
CA LEU A 606 -42.06 -12.55 -5.15
C LEU A 606 -42.70 -13.42 -4.08
N GLY A 607 -43.74 -12.94 -3.43
CA GLY A 607 -44.51 -13.74 -2.49
C GLY A 607 -44.87 -13.02 -1.19
N PRO A 608 -45.66 -13.63 -0.32
CA PRO A 608 -46.13 -13.00 0.90
C PRO A 608 -45.02 -12.67 1.89
N THR A 609 -45.35 -11.84 2.86
CA THR A 609 -44.41 -11.49 3.93
C THR A 609 -44.11 -12.70 4.82
N GLY A 610 -42.89 -12.82 5.30
CA GLY A 610 -42.50 -13.85 6.30
C GLY A 610 -42.25 -15.26 5.75
N VAL A 611 -42.14 -15.45 4.43
CA VAL A 611 -41.87 -16.75 3.79
C VAL A 611 -40.38 -17.03 3.57
N GLY A 612 -39.47 -16.09 3.95
CA GLY A 612 -38.02 -16.33 3.90
C GLY A 612 -37.26 -15.54 2.84
N LYS A 613 -37.86 -14.57 2.10
CA LYS A 613 -37.17 -13.76 1.07
C LYS A 613 -35.91 -13.08 1.58
N THR A 614 -36.01 -12.33 2.68
CA THR A 614 -34.86 -11.64 3.30
C THR A 614 -33.90 -12.63 3.96
N GLU A 615 -34.38 -13.77 4.44
CA GLU A 615 -33.54 -14.80 5.08
C GLU A 615 -32.65 -15.50 4.04
N LEU A 616 -33.14 -15.71 2.80
CA LEU A 616 -32.31 -16.25 1.72
C LEU A 616 -31.19 -15.28 1.36
N ALA A 617 -31.46 -13.97 1.32
CA ALA A 617 -30.45 -12.95 1.07
C ALA A 617 -29.35 -12.96 2.16
N LYS A 618 -29.75 -13.08 3.45
CA LYS A 618 -28.82 -13.21 4.56
C LYS A 618 -28.02 -14.51 4.53
N ALA A 619 -28.70 -15.63 4.28
CA ALA A 619 -28.05 -16.92 4.19
C ALA A 619 -27.05 -16.97 3.04
N LEU A 620 -27.33 -16.29 1.94
CA LEU A 620 -26.46 -16.15 0.80
C LEU A 620 -25.22 -15.30 1.12
N ALA A 621 -25.39 -14.16 1.81
CA ALA A 621 -24.28 -13.33 2.26
C ALA A 621 -23.37 -14.09 3.23
N ASP A 622 -23.95 -14.79 4.20
CA ASP A 622 -23.21 -15.62 5.16
C ASP A 622 -22.48 -16.78 4.48
N PHE A 623 -23.13 -17.45 3.53
CA PHE A 623 -22.51 -18.55 2.79
C PHE A 623 -21.36 -18.12 1.91
N LEU A 624 -21.50 -17.00 1.18
CA LEU A 624 -20.50 -16.53 0.22
C LEU A 624 -19.37 -15.74 0.86
N PHE A 625 -19.68 -14.98 1.92
CA PHE A 625 -18.76 -14.00 2.52
C PHE A 625 -18.46 -14.29 3.99
N ASP A 626 -19.00 -15.37 4.57
CA ASP A 626 -18.92 -15.73 6.00
C ASP A 626 -19.30 -14.57 6.95
N ASP A 627 -20.11 -13.61 6.47
CA ASP A 627 -20.60 -12.46 7.23
C ASP A 627 -22.00 -12.04 6.76
N GLU A 628 -23.00 -12.24 7.61
CA GLU A 628 -24.37 -11.74 7.34
C GLU A 628 -24.42 -10.23 7.10
N ARG A 629 -23.44 -9.46 7.59
CA ARG A 629 -23.33 -8.01 7.42
C ARG A 629 -22.79 -7.62 6.04
N ALA A 630 -22.33 -8.59 5.26
CA ALA A 630 -21.98 -8.38 3.84
C ALA A 630 -23.25 -8.27 2.97
N MET A 631 -24.37 -7.88 3.56
CA MET A 631 -25.65 -7.57 2.88
C MET A 631 -25.96 -6.08 3.07
N VAL A 632 -26.11 -5.38 1.95
CA VAL A 632 -26.61 -4.00 1.90
C VAL A 632 -28.10 -4.03 1.69
N ARG A 633 -28.89 -3.60 2.67
CA ARG A 633 -30.36 -3.51 2.56
C ARG A 633 -30.77 -2.08 2.30
N ILE A 634 -31.54 -1.89 1.24
CA ILE A 634 -32.13 -0.60 0.84
C ILE A 634 -33.64 -0.77 0.80
N ASP A 635 -34.34 -0.02 1.65
CA ASP A 635 -35.82 -0.02 1.69
C ASP A 635 -36.34 0.95 0.62
N MET A 636 -36.96 0.43 -0.40
CA MET A 636 -37.44 1.21 -1.53
C MET A 636 -38.63 2.12 -1.19
N SER A 637 -39.28 1.93 -0.05
CA SER A 637 -40.30 2.86 0.44
C SER A 637 -39.74 4.27 0.74
N GLU A 638 -38.46 4.38 1.02
CA GLU A 638 -37.73 5.67 1.19
C GLU A 638 -37.44 6.38 -0.14
N TYR A 639 -37.61 5.68 -1.28
CA TYR A 639 -37.24 6.14 -2.62
C TYR A 639 -38.44 6.28 -3.56
N GLY A 640 -39.62 6.55 -2.99
CA GLY A 640 -40.86 6.76 -3.73
C GLY A 640 -40.97 8.09 -4.48
N GLU A 641 -40.09 9.06 -4.20
CA GLU A 641 -40.08 10.37 -4.81
C GLU A 641 -38.86 10.63 -5.67
N LYS A 642 -39.02 11.40 -6.76
CA LYS A 642 -37.94 11.66 -7.73
C LYS A 642 -36.67 12.22 -7.10
N HIS A 643 -36.76 13.13 -6.14
CA HIS A 643 -35.62 13.76 -5.50
C HIS A 643 -34.82 12.80 -4.60
N THR A 644 -35.44 11.70 -4.13
CA THR A 644 -34.76 10.72 -3.28
C THR A 644 -33.86 9.80 -4.10
N VAL A 645 -34.03 9.68 -5.42
CA VAL A 645 -33.17 8.88 -6.31
C VAL A 645 -31.72 9.39 -6.27
N ALA A 646 -31.50 10.71 -6.16
CA ALA A 646 -30.17 11.29 -6.00
C ALA A 646 -29.45 10.83 -4.72
N ARG A 647 -30.16 10.42 -3.67
CA ARG A 647 -29.55 9.84 -2.47
C ARG A 647 -28.98 8.43 -2.73
N LEU A 648 -29.52 7.73 -3.74
CA LEU A 648 -29.04 6.38 -4.08
C LEU A 648 -27.67 6.42 -4.76
N ILE A 649 -27.48 7.35 -5.71
CA ILE A 649 -26.30 7.46 -6.56
C ILE A 649 -25.36 8.62 -6.16
N GLY A 650 -25.80 9.54 -5.32
CA GLY A 650 -25.11 10.78 -4.97
C GLY A 650 -25.67 11.99 -5.69
N ALA A 651 -25.67 13.14 -5.01
CA ALA A 651 -26.15 14.39 -5.58
C ALA A 651 -25.13 14.98 -6.58
N PRO A 652 -25.57 15.59 -7.69
CA PRO A 652 -24.66 16.30 -8.60
C PRO A 652 -24.01 17.51 -7.93
N PRO A 653 -22.90 18.03 -8.49
CA PRO A 653 -22.21 19.21 -7.96
C PRO A 653 -23.15 20.42 -7.77
N GLY A 654 -23.10 21.04 -6.61
CA GLY A 654 -23.93 22.21 -6.28
C GLY A 654 -25.26 21.91 -5.58
N TYR A 655 -25.61 20.66 -5.36
CA TYR A 655 -26.80 20.25 -4.61
C TYR A 655 -26.44 19.84 -3.17
N VAL A 656 -27.42 20.01 -2.25
CA VAL A 656 -27.29 19.58 -0.85
C VAL A 656 -27.08 18.07 -0.77
N GLY A 657 -26.04 17.61 -0.08
CA GLY A 657 -25.69 16.20 0.04
C GLY A 657 -24.62 15.72 -0.95
N TYR A 658 -24.02 16.61 -1.75
CA TYR A 658 -22.93 16.27 -2.65
C TYR A 658 -21.75 15.58 -1.93
N GLU A 659 -21.30 16.09 -0.77
CA GLU A 659 -20.18 15.52 0.00
C GLU A 659 -20.48 14.13 0.61
N ALA A 660 -21.74 13.77 0.79
CA ALA A 660 -22.11 12.53 1.49
C ALA A 660 -22.00 11.27 0.60
N GLY A 661 -21.90 11.43 -0.73
CA GLY A 661 -21.94 10.31 -1.67
C GLY A 661 -23.30 9.63 -1.77
N GLY A 662 -23.48 8.67 -2.67
CA GLY A 662 -24.71 7.89 -2.80
C GLY A 662 -24.76 6.69 -1.87
N GLN A 663 -25.91 6.41 -1.29
CA GLN A 663 -26.07 5.31 -0.33
C GLN A 663 -25.75 3.94 -0.95
N LEU A 664 -26.19 3.69 -2.18
CA LEU A 664 -25.89 2.46 -2.91
C LEU A 664 -24.43 2.44 -3.40
N THR A 665 -24.02 3.52 -4.07
CA THR A 665 -22.68 3.59 -4.68
C THR A 665 -21.57 3.54 -3.65
N GLU A 666 -21.69 4.25 -2.52
CA GLU A 666 -20.70 4.21 -1.43
C GLU A 666 -20.67 2.86 -0.72
N ALA A 667 -21.83 2.22 -0.51
CA ALA A 667 -21.88 0.90 0.13
C ALA A 667 -21.19 -0.16 -0.71
N VAL A 668 -21.44 -0.19 -2.03
CA VAL A 668 -20.80 -1.14 -2.95
C VAL A 668 -19.34 -0.79 -3.19
N ARG A 669 -18.97 0.48 -3.29
CA ARG A 669 -17.58 0.91 -3.41
C ARG A 669 -16.72 0.43 -2.22
N ARG A 670 -17.28 0.51 -1.00
CA ARG A 670 -16.58 0.05 0.22
C ARG A 670 -16.54 -1.47 0.33
N ARG A 671 -17.54 -2.16 -0.21
CA ARG A 671 -17.65 -3.62 -0.21
C ARG A 671 -18.09 -4.09 -1.59
N PRO A 672 -17.17 -4.25 -2.55
CA PRO A 672 -17.51 -4.68 -3.92
C PRO A 672 -18.13 -6.07 -3.98
N TYR A 673 -17.91 -6.88 -2.96
CA TYR A 673 -18.50 -8.21 -2.78
C TYR A 673 -19.60 -8.13 -1.73
N THR A 674 -20.82 -8.03 -2.20
CA THR A 674 -21.97 -7.88 -1.31
C THR A 674 -23.24 -8.38 -1.95
N VAL A 675 -24.18 -8.79 -1.12
CA VAL A 675 -25.58 -9.00 -1.54
C VAL A 675 -26.34 -7.68 -1.34
N VAL A 676 -26.83 -7.11 -2.41
CA VAL A 676 -27.67 -5.89 -2.36
C VAL A 676 -29.13 -6.29 -2.40
N LEU A 677 -29.83 -6.02 -1.31
CA LEU A 677 -31.26 -6.29 -1.17
C LEU A 677 -32.05 -5.00 -1.32
N PHE A 678 -32.82 -4.90 -2.40
CA PHE A 678 -33.84 -3.86 -2.61
C PHE A 678 -35.17 -4.36 -2.09
N ASP A 679 -35.57 -3.90 -0.92
CA ASP A 679 -36.77 -4.36 -0.27
C ASP A 679 -38.00 -3.53 -0.71
N GLU A 680 -39.13 -4.18 -1.01
CA GLU A 680 -40.38 -3.57 -1.48
C GLU A 680 -40.21 -2.72 -2.75
N ILE A 681 -39.58 -3.32 -3.78
CA ILE A 681 -39.19 -2.63 -5.03
C ILE A 681 -40.35 -1.96 -5.76
N GLU A 682 -41.58 -2.45 -5.60
CA GLU A 682 -42.80 -1.87 -6.15
C GLU A 682 -43.14 -0.47 -5.64
N LYS A 683 -42.50 -0.04 -4.53
CA LYS A 683 -42.68 1.30 -3.95
C LYS A 683 -41.72 2.33 -4.50
N ALA A 684 -40.70 1.91 -5.26
CA ALA A 684 -39.68 2.78 -5.81
C ALA A 684 -40.22 3.71 -6.91
N HIS A 685 -39.67 4.92 -7.00
CA HIS A 685 -39.91 5.81 -8.14
C HIS A 685 -39.44 5.19 -9.46
N PRO A 686 -40.11 5.41 -10.61
CA PRO A 686 -39.71 4.88 -11.91
C PRO A 686 -38.23 5.15 -12.30
N ASP A 687 -37.69 6.30 -11.95
CA ASP A 687 -36.28 6.67 -12.24
C ASP A 687 -35.26 5.73 -11.53
N VAL A 688 -35.65 5.03 -10.46
CA VAL A 688 -34.82 4.01 -9.80
C VAL A 688 -34.55 2.84 -10.75
N PHE A 689 -35.59 2.44 -11.52
CA PHE A 689 -35.43 1.33 -12.48
C PHE A 689 -34.47 1.68 -13.60
N ASP A 690 -34.45 2.94 -14.05
CA ASP A 690 -33.52 3.41 -15.09
C ASP A 690 -32.06 3.36 -14.58
N VAL A 691 -31.81 3.67 -13.30
CA VAL A 691 -30.53 3.50 -12.64
C VAL A 691 -30.15 2.01 -12.55
N LEU A 692 -31.07 1.17 -12.13
CA LEU A 692 -30.82 -0.28 -11.99
C LEU A 692 -30.61 -0.95 -13.35
N LEU A 693 -31.22 -0.48 -14.44
CA LEU A 693 -30.95 -1.00 -15.78
C LEU A 693 -29.48 -0.87 -16.16
N GLN A 694 -28.84 0.27 -15.85
CA GLN A 694 -27.41 0.45 -16.10
C GLN A 694 -26.58 -0.59 -15.33
N VAL A 695 -26.92 -0.84 -14.07
CA VAL A 695 -26.24 -1.84 -13.24
C VAL A 695 -26.42 -3.25 -13.80
N LEU A 696 -27.64 -3.59 -14.21
CA LEU A 696 -27.97 -4.92 -14.74
C LEU A 696 -27.32 -5.22 -16.09
N ASP A 697 -27.10 -4.20 -16.92
CA ASP A 697 -26.53 -4.37 -18.27
C ASP A 697 -25.00 -4.31 -18.27
N GLU A 698 -24.45 -3.31 -17.60
CA GLU A 698 -23.01 -2.99 -17.69
C GLU A 698 -22.24 -3.35 -16.41
N GLY A 699 -22.91 -3.85 -15.36
CA GLY A 699 -22.29 -4.19 -14.08
C GLY A 699 -21.59 -3.02 -13.41
N ARG A 700 -21.94 -1.78 -13.76
CA ARG A 700 -21.31 -0.57 -13.24
C ARG A 700 -22.31 0.57 -13.10
N LEU A 701 -22.00 1.51 -12.23
CA LEU A 701 -22.82 2.71 -12.02
C LEU A 701 -21.91 3.91 -11.76
N THR A 702 -22.13 5.03 -12.45
CA THR A 702 -21.39 6.27 -12.21
C THR A 702 -22.08 7.05 -11.09
N ASP A 703 -21.33 7.40 -10.04
CA ASP A 703 -21.83 8.18 -8.92
C ASP A 703 -21.96 9.68 -9.26
N GLY A 704 -22.56 10.46 -8.33
CA GLY A 704 -22.70 11.90 -8.48
C GLY A 704 -21.39 12.69 -8.56
N HIS A 705 -20.24 12.06 -8.23
CA HIS A 705 -18.89 12.63 -8.36
C HIS A 705 -18.20 12.26 -9.68
N GLY A 706 -18.89 11.50 -10.57
CA GLY A 706 -18.33 11.01 -11.81
C GLY A 706 -17.44 9.77 -11.67
N ARG A 707 -17.42 9.11 -10.50
CA ARG A 707 -16.65 7.88 -10.26
C ARG A 707 -17.47 6.67 -10.68
N THR A 708 -16.87 5.75 -11.39
CA THR A 708 -17.51 4.48 -11.76
C THR A 708 -17.37 3.47 -10.62
N VAL A 709 -18.51 2.95 -10.15
CA VAL A 709 -18.57 1.91 -9.12
C VAL A 709 -18.88 0.57 -9.80
N ASP A 710 -18.12 -0.46 -9.45
CA ASP A 710 -18.21 -1.80 -10.02
C ASP A 710 -19.20 -2.67 -9.25
N PHE A 711 -20.19 -3.22 -9.95
CA PHE A 711 -21.23 -4.13 -9.44
C PHE A 711 -21.08 -5.58 -9.94
N ARG A 712 -20.07 -5.89 -10.73
CA ARG A 712 -19.89 -7.24 -11.33
C ARG A 712 -19.81 -8.36 -10.30
N ASN A 713 -19.29 -8.03 -9.13
CA ASN A 713 -19.13 -8.97 -8.03
C ASN A 713 -20.28 -8.92 -7.00
N THR A 714 -21.37 -8.22 -7.30
CA THR A 714 -22.55 -8.14 -6.43
C THR A 714 -23.62 -9.12 -6.84
N ILE A 715 -24.46 -9.51 -5.88
CA ILE A 715 -25.72 -10.21 -6.15
C ILE A 715 -26.85 -9.27 -5.80
N LEU A 716 -27.70 -8.98 -6.78
CA LEU A 716 -28.83 -8.09 -6.62
C LEU A 716 -30.09 -8.90 -6.35
N ILE A 717 -30.78 -8.60 -5.27
CA ILE A 717 -32.04 -9.24 -4.87
C ILE A 717 -33.09 -8.15 -4.69
N LEU A 718 -34.14 -8.25 -5.47
CA LEU A 718 -35.29 -7.35 -5.40
C LEU A 718 -36.44 -8.11 -4.77
N THR A 719 -37.03 -7.62 -3.67
CA THR A 719 -38.19 -8.27 -3.07
C THR A 719 -39.47 -7.50 -3.37
N SER A 720 -40.52 -8.22 -3.59
CA SER A 720 -41.87 -7.65 -3.79
C SER A 720 -42.97 -8.51 -3.20
N ASN A 721 -44.02 -7.85 -2.81
CA ASN A 721 -45.24 -8.48 -2.31
C ASN A 721 -46.41 -8.44 -3.34
N LEU A 722 -46.14 -8.04 -4.58
CA LEU A 722 -47.12 -7.94 -5.66
C LEU A 722 -47.79 -9.30 -5.92
N GLY A 723 -49.12 -9.28 -6.02
CA GLY A 723 -49.91 -10.47 -6.31
C GLY A 723 -49.91 -11.55 -5.22
N SER A 724 -49.46 -11.25 -4.00
CA SER A 724 -49.41 -12.19 -2.87
C SER A 724 -50.78 -12.84 -2.62
N GLY A 725 -50.82 -14.20 -2.56
CA GLY A 725 -52.03 -14.99 -2.37
C GLY A 725 -52.77 -15.39 -3.66
N GLY A 726 -52.29 -14.94 -4.84
CA GLY A 726 -52.77 -15.37 -6.15
C GLY A 726 -52.04 -16.62 -6.68
N SER A 727 -52.52 -17.17 -7.80
CA SER A 727 -51.77 -18.21 -8.53
C SER A 727 -50.47 -17.64 -9.11
N ALA A 728 -49.49 -18.49 -9.44
CA ALA A 728 -48.25 -18.09 -10.07
C ALA A 728 -48.44 -17.21 -11.32
N GLU A 729 -49.46 -17.53 -12.14
CA GLU A 729 -49.84 -16.74 -13.32
C GLU A 729 -50.30 -15.34 -12.95
N GLN A 730 -51.15 -15.21 -11.90
CA GLN A 730 -51.65 -13.94 -11.41
C GLN A 730 -50.53 -13.07 -10.82
N VAL A 731 -49.61 -13.68 -10.09
CA VAL A 731 -48.43 -13.00 -9.56
C VAL A 731 -47.52 -12.45 -10.69
N LEU A 732 -47.24 -13.26 -11.70
CA LEU A 732 -46.45 -12.84 -12.86
C LEU A 732 -47.17 -11.79 -13.72
N ALA A 733 -48.52 -11.87 -13.83
CA ALA A 733 -49.29 -10.84 -14.50
C ALA A 733 -49.24 -9.49 -13.77
N ALA A 734 -49.29 -9.49 -12.44
CA ALA A 734 -49.15 -8.28 -11.64
C ALA A 734 -47.74 -7.65 -11.80
N VAL A 735 -46.67 -8.46 -11.83
CA VAL A 735 -45.31 -8.00 -12.08
C VAL A 735 -45.18 -7.37 -13.47
N ARG A 736 -45.69 -8.02 -14.52
CA ARG A 736 -45.68 -7.49 -15.90
C ARG A 736 -46.48 -6.20 -16.05
N ALA A 737 -47.52 -6.00 -15.25
CA ALA A 737 -48.30 -4.77 -15.23
C ALA A 737 -47.60 -3.61 -14.53
N THR A 738 -46.73 -3.90 -13.54
CA THR A 738 -46.06 -2.90 -12.72
C THR A 738 -44.66 -2.51 -13.27
N PHE A 739 -43.92 -3.47 -13.79
CA PHE A 739 -42.55 -3.24 -14.26
C PHE A 739 -42.45 -3.29 -15.78
N LYS A 740 -41.59 -2.43 -16.34
CA LYS A 740 -41.28 -2.43 -17.79
C LYS A 740 -40.77 -3.80 -18.23
N PRO A 741 -41.16 -4.33 -19.39
CA PRO A 741 -40.65 -5.62 -19.92
C PRO A 741 -39.13 -5.63 -20.03
N GLU A 742 -38.53 -4.50 -20.39
CA GLU A 742 -37.08 -4.34 -20.47
C GLU A 742 -36.38 -4.64 -19.14
N PHE A 743 -36.94 -4.17 -18.05
CA PHE A 743 -36.39 -4.40 -16.70
C PHE A 743 -36.46 -5.88 -16.30
N ILE A 744 -37.60 -6.51 -16.53
CA ILE A 744 -37.82 -7.93 -16.21
C ILE A 744 -36.89 -8.84 -17.00
N ASN A 745 -36.67 -8.53 -18.29
CA ASN A 745 -35.77 -9.32 -19.17
C ASN A 745 -34.27 -9.23 -18.83
N ARG A 746 -33.87 -8.29 -17.95
CA ARG A 746 -32.49 -8.14 -17.50
C ARG A 746 -32.22 -8.93 -16.22
N LEU A 747 -33.26 -9.39 -15.54
CA LEU A 747 -33.13 -10.27 -14.38
C LEU A 747 -32.76 -11.69 -14.82
N ASP A 748 -31.96 -12.38 -14.03
CA ASP A 748 -31.61 -13.78 -14.28
C ASP A 748 -32.80 -14.69 -14.02
N ASP A 749 -33.61 -14.38 -12.97
CA ASP A 749 -34.84 -15.13 -12.71
C ASP A 749 -35.82 -14.34 -11.82
N VAL A 750 -37.09 -14.71 -11.95
CA VAL A 750 -38.21 -14.20 -11.14
C VAL A 750 -38.76 -15.34 -10.30
N LEU A 751 -38.42 -15.36 -9.03
CA LEU A 751 -38.65 -16.49 -8.12
C LEU A 751 -39.84 -16.25 -7.22
N ILE A 752 -40.80 -17.17 -7.28
CA ILE A 752 -42.05 -17.12 -6.47
C ILE A 752 -41.80 -17.94 -5.19
N PHE A 753 -41.91 -17.29 -4.04
CA PHE A 753 -41.87 -17.89 -2.72
C PHE A 753 -43.26 -18.36 -2.33
N GLU A 754 -43.38 -19.62 -2.06
CA GLU A 754 -44.64 -20.26 -1.67
C GLU A 754 -44.94 -20.06 -0.18
N GLY A 755 -46.20 -20.17 0.19
CA GLY A 755 -46.62 -20.18 1.59
C GLY A 755 -46.07 -21.42 2.32
N LEU A 756 -45.70 -21.25 3.58
CA LEU A 756 -45.10 -22.32 4.40
C LEU A 756 -46.18 -23.31 4.86
N ASN A 757 -45.88 -24.60 4.73
CA ASN A 757 -46.72 -25.66 5.25
C ASN A 757 -46.47 -25.93 6.77
N PRO A 758 -47.35 -26.65 7.48
CA PRO A 758 -47.23 -26.89 8.93
C PRO A 758 -45.92 -27.60 9.34
N GLU A 759 -45.40 -28.50 8.52
CA GLU A 759 -44.14 -29.23 8.82
C GLU A 759 -42.92 -28.32 8.66
N GLU A 760 -42.96 -27.45 7.67
CA GLU A 760 -41.94 -26.43 7.45
C GLU A 760 -41.89 -25.43 8.61
N LEU A 761 -43.05 -25.04 9.14
CA LEU A 761 -43.13 -24.18 10.30
C LEU A 761 -42.50 -24.82 11.55
N VAL A 762 -42.70 -26.13 11.76
CA VAL A 762 -42.03 -26.85 12.85
C VAL A 762 -40.49 -26.80 12.73
N ARG A 763 -39.97 -26.95 11.50
CA ARG A 763 -38.55 -26.82 11.26
C ARG A 763 -38.02 -25.37 11.51
N ILE A 764 -38.82 -24.35 11.21
CA ILE A 764 -38.52 -22.97 11.53
C ILE A 764 -38.48 -22.75 13.05
N VAL A 765 -39.44 -23.38 13.82
CA VAL A 765 -39.39 -23.38 15.26
C VAL A 765 -38.09 -23.99 15.80
N ASP A 766 -37.63 -25.12 15.22
CA ASP A 766 -36.37 -25.74 15.62
C ASP A 766 -35.19 -24.78 15.43
N ILE A 767 -35.12 -24.03 14.32
CA ILE A 767 -34.10 -23.02 14.07
C ILE A 767 -34.15 -21.92 15.13
N GLN A 768 -35.34 -21.40 15.47
CA GLN A 768 -35.49 -20.37 16.51
C GLN A 768 -35.09 -20.87 17.90
N LEU A 769 -35.44 -22.12 18.22
CA LEU A 769 -35.07 -22.78 19.47
C LEU A 769 -33.54 -23.01 19.55
N ALA A 770 -32.92 -23.41 18.44
CA ALA A 770 -31.45 -23.54 18.38
C ALA A 770 -30.74 -22.20 18.59
N GLN A 771 -31.29 -21.10 18.04
CA GLN A 771 -30.76 -19.74 18.28
C GLN A 771 -30.90 -19.31 19.75
N LEU A 772 -32.02 -19.69 20.43
CA LEU A 772 -32.19 -19.46 21.85
C LEU A 772 -31.19 -20.31 22.64
N GLY A 773 -31.04 -21.60 22.28
CA GLY A 773 -30.09 -22.53 22.89
C GLY A 773 -28.65 -22.05 22.86
N LYS A 774 -28.19 -21.45 21.76
CA LYS A 774 -26.85 -20.84 21.65
C LYS A 774 -26.63 -19.73 22.69
N ARG A 775 -27.65 -18.94 23.02
CA ARG A 775 -27.55 -17.91 24.08
C ARG A 775 -27.52 -18.53 25.48
N LEU A 776 -28.24 -19.62 25.66
CA LEU A 776 -28.30 -20.35 26.94
C LEU A 776 -27.04 -21.20 27.22
N ALA A 777 -26.30 -21.55 26.14
CA ALA A 777 -25.06 -22.34 26.28
C ALA A 777 -23.99 -21.62 27.12
N GLN A 778 -23.97 -20.28 27.18
CA GLN A 778 -23.09 -19.52 28.07
C GLN A 778 -23.32 -19.86 29.56
N ARG A 779 -24.54 -20.25 29.92
CA ARG A 779 -24.95 -20.72 31.26
C ARG A 779 -25.01 -22.23 31.35
N ARG A 780 -24.55 -22.98 30.35
CA ARG A 780 -24.62 -24.45 30.26
C ARG A 780 -26.05 -25.01 30.35
N LEU A 781 -27.08 -24.19 30.07
CA LEU A 781 -28.47 -24.62 30.13
C LEU A 781 -28.86 -25.30 28.79
N GLN A 782 -29.63 -26.40 28.92
CA GLN A 782 -30.17 -27.11 27.77
C GLN A 782 -31.70 -27.06 27.77
N LEU A 783 -32.31 -26.85 26.61
CA LEU A 783 -33.76 -26.91 26.42
C LEU A 783 -34.14 -28.21 25.73
N GLN A 784 -35.06 -28.96 26.35
CA GLN A 784 -35.64 -30.16 25.76
C GLN A 784 -37.11 -29.90 25.41
N VAL A 785 -37.35 -29.48 24.17
CA VAL A 785 -38.69 -29.12 23.73
C VAL A 785 -39.36 -30.31 23.04
N SER A 786 -40.52 -30.73 23.57
CA SER A 786 -41.28 -31.85 23.00
C SER A 786 -41.90 -31.51 21.63
N LEU A 787 -42.09 -32.52 20.78
CA LEU A 787 -42.71 -32.35 19.47
C LEU A 787 -44.12 -31.72 19.48
N PRO A 788 -45.00 -32.06 20.45
CA PRO A 788 -46.26 -31.36 20.61
C PRO A 788 -46.10 -29.85 20.91
N ALA A 789 -45.10 -29.48 21.73
CA ALA A 789 -44.80 -28.10 22.05
C ALA A 789 -44.30 -27.32 20.78
N LYS A 790 -43.47 -27.93 19.97
CA LYS A 790 -43.03 -27.35 18.69
C LYS A 790 -44.21 -27.15 17.71
N ARG A 791 -45.12 -28.12 17.64
CA ARG A 791 -46.33 -28.01 16.78
C ARG A 791 -47.25 -26.91 17.28
N SER A 792 -47.49 -26.80 18.58
CA SER A 792 -48.26 -25.71 19.19
C SER A 792 -47.65 -24.34 18.88
N LEU A 793 -46.35 -24.18 19.03
CA LEU A 793 -45.67 -22.95 18.65
C LEU A 793 -45.80 -22.65 17.16
N ALA A 794 -45.64 -23.63 16.29
CA ALA A 794 -45.77 -23.49 14.83
C ALA A 794 -47.18 -23.01 14.44
N GLN A 795 -48.21 -23.63 15.02
CA GLN A 795 -49.60 -23.29 14.73
C GLN A 795 -49.97 -21.89 15.25
N ARG A 796 -49.55 -21.54 16.44
CA ARG A 796 -49.83 -20.23 17.06
C ARG A 796 -48.93 -19.11 16.47
N GLY A 797 -47.80 -19.45 15.90
CA GLY A 797 -46.85 -18.50 15.30
C GLY A 797 -47.14 -18.21 13.82
N LEU A 798 -48.12 -18.90 13.19
CA LEU A 798 -48.51 -18.63 11.80
C LEU A 798 -49.56 -17.50 11.78
N ASP A 799 -49.22 -16.41 11.14
CA ASP A 799 -50.16 -15.32 10.87
C ASP A 799 -50.53 -15.32 9.36
N PRO A 800 -51.81 -15.23 8.99
CA PRO A 800 -52.24 -15.24 7.60
C PRO A 800 -51.64 -14.10 6.75
N VAL A 801 -51.30 -12.96 7.36
CA VAL A 801 -50.77 -11.77 6.72
C VAL A 801 -49.24 -11.69 6.84
N TYR A 802 -48.70 -12.02 8.00
CA TYR A 802 -47.27 -11.85 8.33
C TYR A 802 -46.48 -13.15 8.25
N GLY A 803 -47.10 -14.28 7.86
CA GLY A 803 -46.42 -15.58 7.72
C GLY A 803 -45.76 -16.05 9.03
N ALA A 804 -44.52 -16.52 8.95
CA ALA A 804 -43.77 -17.00 10.10
C ALA A 804 -43.05 -15.86 10.89
N ARG A 805 -43.20 -14.60 10.53
CA ARG A 805 -42.53 -13.45 11.20
C ARG A 805 -42.83 -13.34 12.70
N PRO A 806 -44.06 -13.61 13.20
CA PRO A 806 -44.38 -13.55 14.61
C PRO A 806 -43.70 -14.65 15.44
N LEU A 807 -43.28 -15.73 14.82
CA LEU A 807 -42.78 -16.93 15.47
C LEU A 807 -41.58 -16.71 16.41
N ARG A 808 -40.64 -15.87 16.01
CA ARG A 808 -39.51 -15.49 16.84
C ARG A 808 -39.93 -14.80 18.14
N ARG A 809 -40.90 -13.89 18.05
CA ARG A 809 -41.47 -13.17 19.20
C ARG A 809 -42.24 -14.13 20.10
N LEU A 810 -43.00 -15.05 19.53
CA LEU A 810 -43.74 -16.08 20.27
C LEU A 810 -42.80 -17.00 21.04
N VAL A 811 -41.73 -17.52 20.43
CA VAL A 811 -40.70 -18.33 21.12
C VAL A 811 -40.06 -17.57 22.28
N GLN A 812 -39.73 -16.28 22.07
CA GLN A 812 -39.19 -15.45 23.13
C GLN A 812 -40.15 -15.29 24.30
N GLN A 813 -41.41 -15.00 24.04
CA GLN A 813 -42.45 -14.81 25.07
C GLN A 813 -42.87 -16.12 25.75
N ALA A 814 -43.04 -17.18 24.97
CA ALA A 814 -43.54 -18.45 25.53
C ALA A 814 -42.47 -19.24 26.30
N ILE A 815 -41.20 -19.11 25.93
CA ILE A 815 -40.10 -19.86 26.55
C ILE A 815 -39.10 -18.90 27.23
N GLY A 816 -38.59 -17.90 26.53
CA GLY A 816 -37.53 -17.05 27.06
C GLY A 816 -37.94 -16.27 28.31
N ASP A 817 -39.13 -15.65 28.31
CA ASP A 817 -39.64 -14.85 29.44
C ASP A 817 -39.96 -15.74 30.66
N GLN A 818 -40.49 -16.96 30.45
CA GLN A 818 -40.75 -17.92 31.54
C GLN A 818 -39.43 -18.43 32.11
N LEU A 819 -38.48 -18.83 31.27
CA LEU A 819 -37.15 -19.30 31.69
C LEU A 819 -36.42 -18.22 32.48
N ALA A 820 -36.49 -16.95 32.02
CA ALA A 820 -35.87 -15.84 32.75
C ALA A 820 -36.45 -15.67 34.17
N LYS A 821 -37.77 -15.81 34.32
CA LYS A 821 -38.42 -15.79 35.67
C LYS A 821 -37.97 -16.93 36.52
N MET A 822 -37.88 -18.15 36.00
CA MET A 822 -37.41 -19.35 36.75
C MET A 822 -35.94 -19.23 37.18
N LEU A 823 -35.10 -18.69 36.32
CA LEU A 823 -33.69 -18.41 36.64
C LEU A 823 -33.56 -17.38 37.77
N LEU A 824 -34.33 -16.29 37.70
CA LEU A 824 -34.32 -15.25 38.73
C LEU A 824 -34.93 -15.73 40.06
N ALA A 825 -35.87 -16.68 40.02
CA ALA A 825 -36.48 -17.28 41.17
C ALA A 825 -35.61 -18.43 41.77
N GLY A 826 -34.47 -18.76 41.18
CA GLY A 826 -33.64 -19.88 41.65
C GLY A 826 -34.26 -21.27 41.45
N GLN A 827 -35.23 -21.40 40.53
CA GLN A 827 -35.88 -22.68 40.21
C GLN A 827 -35.09 -23.47 39.15
N VAL A 828 -34.23 -22.80 38.41
CA VAL A 828 -33.35 -23.37 37.38
C VAL A 828 -31.94 -22.83 37.64
N HIS A 829 -30.95 -23.70 37.63
CA HIS A 829 -29.55 -23.38 37.87
C HIS A 829 -28.70 -23.58 36.62
N ASP A 830 -27.53 -22.99 36.59
CA ASP A 830 -26.55 -23.18 35.53
C ASP A 830 -26.16 -24.66 35.40
N GLY A 831 -26.33 -25.24 34.23
CA GLY A 831 -26.09 -26.67 33.96
C GLY A 831 -27.34 -27.54 33.87
N ASP A 832 -28.52 -27.00 34.20
CA ASP A 832 -29.76 -27.76 34.16
C ASP A 832 -30.28 -27.99 32.73
N THR A 833 -31.06 -29.08 32.56
CA THR A 833 -31.85 -29.37 31.38
C THR A 833 -33.31 -29.08 31.69
N VAL A 834 -33.90 -28.12 30.96
CA VAL A 834 -35.28 -27.66 31.14
C VAL A 834 -36.22 -28.29 30.10
N PRO A 835 -37.12 -29.21 30.51
CA PRO A 835 -38.11 -29.75 29.61
C PRO A 835 -39.23 -28.71 29.33
N VAL A 836 -39.67 -28.66 28.08
CA VAL A 836 -40.74 -27.79 27.66
C VAL A 836 -41.86 -28.64 27.02
N ASN A 837 -43.04 -28.62 27.63
CA ASN A 837 -44.19 -29.40 27.24
C ASN A 837 -45.40 -28.50 27.02
N VAL A 838 -46.44 -29.06 26.42
CA VAL A 838 -47.74 -28.38 26.23
C VAL A 838 -48.59 -28.59 27.52
N SER A 839 -49.24 -27.53 27.97
CA SER A 839 -50.21 -27.61 29.04
C SER A 839 -51.38 -28.59 28.68
N PRO A 840 -52.01 -29.28 29.67
CA PRO A 840 -53.21 -30.12 29.41
C PRO A 840 -54.31 -29.40 28.63
N ASP A 841 -54.45 -28.11 28.81
CA ASP A 841 -55.44 -27.28 28.12
C ASP A 841 -55.02 -26.86 26.69
N ALA A 842 -53.86 -27.30 26.22
CA ALA A 842 -53.25 -26.98 24.92
C ALA A 842 -52.97 -25.49 24.63
N ASP A 843 -53.28 -24.58 25.55
CA ASP A 843 -53.17 -23.09 25.30
C ASP A 843 -51.88 -22.47 25.75
N SER A 844 -51.04 -23.16 26.55
CA SER A 844 -49.80 -22.62 27.06
C SER A 844 -48.66 -23.67 27.07
N LEU A 845 -47.41 -23.20 27.16
CA LEU A 845 -46.27 -24.08 27.38
C LEU A 845 -45.91 -24.10 28.87
N ILE A 846 -45.56 -25.28 29.39
CA ILE A 846 -45.05 -25.49 30.74
C ILE A 846 -43.54 -25.81 30.66
N LEU A 847 -42.77 -25.08 31.42
CA LEU A 847 -41.37 -25.31 31.64
C LEU A 847 -41.13 -25.97 33.01
N GLY A 848 -40.34 -27.06 33.02
CA GLY A 848 -40.02 -27.77 34.26
C GLY A 848 -40.65 -29.13 34.38
#